data_0418d1dddf467bc873f5219ec775427a
#
_entry.id   0418d1dddf467bc873f5219ec775427a
#
_cell.length_a   1.000
_cell.length_b   1.000
_cell.length_c   1.000
_cell.angle_alpha   90.00
_cell.angle_beta   90.00
_cell.angle_gamma   90.00
#
_symmetry.space_group_name_H-M   'P 1'
#
loop_
_entity.id
_entity.type
_entity.pdbx_description
1 polymer ?
#
loop_
_entity_poly.entity_id
_entity_poly.type
_entity_poly.pdbx_seq_one_letter_code
_entity_poly.pdbx_strand_id
1 'polypeptide(L)'
;MPLAALALPPALLLTLATLGPAAPVAGPVPDWDKHPDNTWVRQSPREGVPVPGFLYEGSGDYDPVGRRWLHHGGHDGIPQGFHTFTFDLDTAKWEQRFPPTSPPGVCCVDGGNAFDPSCGRFVRFPGGMLGHGYQWSRGERLKDSAVWLYDPATNEWANMRPPPYREAEKGPPQGVGGLNGGAVYAPNHEVVLAFGGQGVAGGKNTLFAYDAHANAFHHLKAANPPPARDGMGLAYDAGHDKLVMFGSQYSTDERTWLYDLKTNAWEGLALDPHPPAVKATKEYSSIPRMAYDPANGVVVCVAWLGDRGHETWAFDTDKRAWTKMNPRAEPDPSKSRSRNLGYDPGRNVFILETSGAKSNRPEIWTYRYKAARPDPRPAAPTGLAVVTAAGGKAALTWKAGGAKYEVFRGRGETPWEVALARVGTADGPTFVDEGLEGGQVYTYAVRAVAADGTPGAFSTRARTRPAVPAAPVVSVRAAGGVDVAWPKHPAADVVGYNLYRGVVHVRTVTKGKPAAWSDNDPEYAAPQVVQVRDITGLKKLHAAPLTATTFRDALDLTAKGPEAGDYQFAVYAYVVRAVNRLGTESGPSPYALTIPSEPRNVLCREHAEIAELKWDAAAEAGVAGYHVYKLEGTWKIARVTDKPLTEPTFRYTVGRGETRFWVVTVDALGQEGQPSSPAWFNHGYRGFYPGEWHQ
;
A
#
# COMPACT_ATOMS: atom_id res chain seq x y z
N MET A 1 40.74 8.62 -75.54
CA MET A 1 41.25 8.42 -74.15
C MET A 1 40.02 8.16 -73.28
N PRO A 2 39.84 6.94 -72.71
CA PRO A 2 38.64 6.62 -71.98
C PRO A 2 38.74 7.00 -70.49
N LEU A 3 37.59 7.45 -69.98
CA LEU A 3 37.35 7.68 -68.55
C LEU A 3 37.39 6.40 -67.73
N ALA A 4 38.24 6.37 -66.69
CA ALA A 4 38.27 5.31 -65.75
C ALA A 4 37.11 5.44 -64.74
N ALA A 5 36.31 4.42 -64.60
CA ALA A 5 35.28 4.29 -63.57
C ALA A 5 35.89 3.86 -62.27
N LEU A 6 35.77 4.69 -61.23
CA LEU A 6 36.11 4.34 -59.85
C LEU A 6 34.97 3.46 -59.27
N ALA A 7 35.30 2.21 -58.96
CA ALA A 7 34.43 1.31 -58.23
C ALA A 7 34.52 1.66 -56.73
N LEU A 8 33.36 1.94 -56.12
CA LEU A 8 33.19 2.03 -54.67
C LEU A 8 33.17 0.62 -54.03
N PRO A 9 33.79 0.41 -52.87
CA PRO A 9 33.75 -0.91 -52.21
C PRO A 9 32.35 -1.19 -51.61
N PRO A 10 31.95 -2.45 -51.46
CA PRO A 10 30.66 -2.81 -50.96
C PRO A 10 30.52 -2.40 -49.50
N ALA A 11 29.38 -1.73 -49.20
CA ALA A 11 28.98 -1.40 -47.83
C ALA A 11 28.83 -2.68 -46.98
N LEU A 12 29.60 -2.75 -45.91
CA LEU A 12 29.49 -3.76 -44.89
C LEU A 12 28.17 -3.52 -44.15
N LEU A 13 27.13 -4.30 -44.46
CA LEU A 13 25.93 -4.38 -43.65
C LEU A 13 26.33 -4.98 -42.29
N LEU A 14 26.55 -4.12 -41.31
CA LEU A 14 26.51 -4.54 -39.90
C LEU A 14 25.06 -4.93 -39.59
N THR A 15 24.75 -6.21 -39.62
CA THR A 15 23.58 -6.76 -38.98
C THR A 15 23.75 -6.53 -37.46
N LEU A 16 23.07 -5.51 -36.96
CA LEU A 16 22.79 -5.41 -35.53
C LEU A 16 21.99 -6.67 -35.16
N ALA A 17 22.70 -7.69 -34.70
CA ALA A 17 22.08 -8.76 -33.97
C ALA A 17 21.48 -8.14 -32.70
N THR A 18 20.18 -7.91 -32.73
CA THR A 18 19.41 -7.70 -31.50
C THR A 18 19.65 -8.92 -30.65
N LEU A 19 20.51 -8.78 -29.64
CA LEU A 19 20.60 -9.75 -28.56
C LEU A 19 19.20 -9.81 -27.93
N GLY A 20 18.41 -10.76 -28.41
CA GLY A 20 17.20 -11.15 -27.73
C GLY A 20 17.50 -11.46 -26.28
N PRO A 21 16.56 -11.27 -25.36
CA PRO A 21 16.76 -11.60 -23.96
C PRO A 21 17.27 -13.04 -23.88
N ALA A 22 18.35 -13.26 -23.11
CA ALA A 22 18.85 -14.59 -22.86
C ALA A 22 17.68 -15.46 -22.39
N ALA A 23 17.42 -16.55 -23.10
CA ALA A 23 16.30 -17.44 -22.83
C ALA A 23 16.42 -17.96 -21.38
N PRO A 24 15.39 -17.77 -20.56
CA PRO A 24 15.38 -18.28 -19.20
C PRO A 24 15.26 -19.81 -19.23
N VAL A 25 15.84 -20.46 -18.25
CA VAL A 25 15.78 -21.92 -18.13
C VAL A 25 14.35 -22.34 -17.79
N ALA A 26 13.68 -23.03 -18.71
CA ALA A 26 12.37 -23.62 -18.44
C ALA A 26 12.52 -24.75 -17.42
N GLY A 27 12.03 -24.50 -16.20
CA GLY A 27 11.85 -25.55 -15.20
C GLY A 27 10.35 -25.91 -15.09
N PRO A 28 9.99 -27.14 -14.70
CA PRO A 28 8.60 -27.46 -14.36
C PRO A 28 8.09 -26.55 -13.24
N VAL A 29 6.78 -26.37 -13.17
CA VAL A 29 6.12 -25.74 -12.01
C VAL A 29 6.66 -26.43 -10.76
N PRO A 30 7.19 -25.69 -9.76
CA PRO A 30 7.83 -26.33 -8.62
C PRO A 30 6.82 -27.23 -7.89
N ASP A 31 7.18 -28.46 -7.66
CA ASP A 31 6.54 -29.30 -6.65
C ASP A 31 6.97 -28.73 -5.30
N TRP A 32 6.08 -27.95 -4.68
CA TRP A 32 6.40 -27.24 -3.44
C TRP A 32 6.73 -28.18 -2.29
N ASP A 33 6.23 -29.41 -2.30
CA ASP A 33 6.56 -30.41 -1.28
C ASP A 33 8.03 -30.83 -1.37
N LYS A 34 8.60 -30.77 -2.57
CA LYS A 34 10.02 -31.10 -2.84
C LYS A 34 10.95 -29.88 -2.84
N HIS A 35 10.44 -28.69 -2.48
CA HIS A 35 11.34 -27.55 -2.35
C HIS A 35 12.44 -27.85 -1.33
N PRO A 36 13.72 -27.76 -1.69
CA PRO A 36 14.80 -28.16 -0.79
C PRO A 36 14.93 -27.18 0.39
N ASP A 37 15.22 -27.75 1.57
CA ASP A 37 15.54 -26.94 2.76
C ASP A 37 16.86 -26.19 2.57
N ASN A 38 16.98 -25.05 3.23
CA ASN A 38 18.15 -24.17 3.21
C ASN A 38 18.71 -23.94 1.80
N THR A 39 17.84 -23.62 0.85
CA THR A 39 18.22 -23.44 -0.55
C THR A 39 17.36 -22.38 -1.22
N TRP A 40 17.99 -21.45 -1.94
CA TRP A 40 17.30 -20.52 -2.82
C TRP A 40 17.03 -21.14 -4.17
N VAL A 41 15.82 -20.96 -4.70
CA VAL A 41 15.39 -21.46 -6.01
C VAL A 41 14.78 -20.31 -6.81
N ARG A 42 15.35 -20.03 -8.00
CA ARG A 42 14.85 -18.99 -8.87
C ARG A 42 13.53 -19.40 -9.53
N GLN A 43 12.49 -18.61 -9.36
CA GLN A 43 11.16 -18.82 -9.92
C GLN A 43 10.91 -18.00 -11.18
N SER A 44 11.51 -16.81 -11.29
CA SER A 44 11.39 -15.90 -12.45
C SER A 44 12.75 -15.23 -12.70
N PRO A 45 13.13 -14.94 -13.97
CA PRO A 45 12.38 -15.20 -15.19
C PRO A 45 12.36 -16.67 -15.62
N ARG A 46 11.36 -17.06 -16.42
CA ARG A 46 11.28 -18.36 -17.11
C ARG A 46 11.19 -18.14 -18.61
N GLU A 47 11.69 -19.13 -19.38
CA GLU A 47 11.64 -19.09 -20.85
C GLU A 47 10.19 -18.98 -21.34
N GLY A 48 9.97 -18.06 -22.30
CA GLY A 48 8.64 -17.82 -22.88
C GLY A 48 7.66 -17.11 -21.96
N VAL A 49 8.03 -16.76 -20.73
CA VAL A 49 7.18 -16.01 -19.80
C VAL A 49 7.63 -14.54 -19.77
N PRO A 50 6.78 -13.59 -20.19
CA PRO A 50 7.11 -12.17 -20.11
C PRO A 50 7.34 -11.71 -18.68
N VAL A 51 8.30 -10.82 -18.49
CA VAL A 51 8.52 -10.11 -17.22
C VAL A 51 8.38 -8.60 -17.44
N PRO A 52 7.91 -7.84 -16.45
CA PRO A 52 7.87 -6.39 -16.51
C PRO A 52 9.23 -5.79 -16.86
N GLY A 53 9.23 -4.65 -17.55
CA GLY A 53 10.46 -4.02 -17.98
C GLY A 53 11.34 -3.57 -16.83
N PHE A 54 10.71 -2.99 -15.81
CA PHE A 54 11.44 -2.40 -14.70
C PHE A 54 10.57 -2.18 -13.45
N LEU A 55 11.00 -2.70 -12.30
CA LEU A 55 10.32 -2.53 -11.02
C LEU A 55 11.30 -2.03 -9.93
N TYR A 56 12.13 -1.05 -10.28
CA TYR A 56 13.15 -0.52 -9.39
C TYR A 56 12.54 0.29 -8.25
N GLU A 57 12.92 -0.04 -7.00
CA GLU A 57 12.49 0.68 -5.79
C GLU A 57 10.98 0.73 -5.54
N GLY A 58 10.23 -0.19 -6.12
CA GLY A 58 8.84 -0.42 -5.76
C GLY A 58 8.71 -1.27 -4.50
N SER A 59 7.51 -1.36 -3.97
CA SER A 59 7.20 -2.14 -2.78
C SER A 59 6.41 -3.39 -3.12
N GLY A 60 6.83 -4.52 -2.54
CA GLY A 60 6.16 -5.79 -2.73
C GLY A 60 5.96 -6.54 -1.42
N ASP A 61 4.89 -7.34 -1.37
CA ASP A 61 4.62 -8.29 -0.29
C ASP A 61 3.73 -9.43 -0.80
N TYR A 62 3.64 -10.49 -0.01
CA TYR A 62 2.85 -11.66 -0.35
C TYR A 62 1.41 -11.53 0.14
N ASP A 63 0.46 -11.76 -0.77
CA ASP A 63 -0.98 -11.90 -0.48
C ASP A 63 -1.31 -13.37 -0.20
N PRO A 64 -1.47 -13.80 1.07
CA PRO A 64 -1.78 -15.18 1.40
C PRO A 64 -3.24 -15.56 1.09
N VAL A 65 -4.13 -14.58 0.88
CA VAL A 65 -5.55 -14.79 0.55
C VAL A 65 -5.68 -15.13 -0.94
N GLY A 66 -5.13 -14.29 -1.81
CA GLY A 66 -5.10 -14.50 -3.25
C GLY A 66 -3.94 -15.39 -3.72
N ARG A 67 -3.02 -15.78 -2.83
CA ARG A 67 -1.86 -16.66 -3.06
C ARG A 67 -0.94 -16.15 -4.17
N ARG A 68 -0.65 -14.84 -4.15
CA ARG A 68 0.17 -14.16 -5.16
C ARG A 68 1.12 -13.15 -4.53
N TRP A 69 2.21 -12.88 -5.21
CA TRP A 69 3.05 -11.73 -4.90
C TRP A 69 2.41 -10.47 -5.46
N LEU A 70 2.42 -9.39 -4.69
CA LEU A 70 1.99 -8.06 -5.10
C LEU A 70 3.19 -7.13 -5.23
N HIS A 71 3.18 -6.27 -6.22
CA HIS A 71 4.17 -5.21 -6.39
C HIS A 71 3.49 -3.91 -6.81
N HIS A 72 3.88 -2.79 -6.21
CA HIS A 72 3.38 -1.47 -6.56
C HIS A 72 4.48 -0.42 -6.53
N GLY A 73 4.48 0.46 -7.52
CA GLY A 73 5.38 1.60 -7.58
C GLY A 73 6.72 1.29 -8.23
N GLY A 74 7.70 2.12 -7.90
CA GLY A 74 9.05 2.04 -8.45
C GLY A 74 9.37 3.15 -9.45
N HIS A 75 10.60 3.21 -9.94
CA HIS A 75 11.02 4.15 -10.96
C HIS A 75 12.02 3.55 -11.97
N ASP A 76 12.50 4.35 -12.91
CA ASP A 76 13.49 4.05 -13.96
C ASP A 76 13.03 3.11 -15.09
N GLY A 77 12.57 3.68 -16.16
CA GLY A 77 12.31 3.02 -17.44
C GLY A 77 10.87 2.64 -17.72
N ILE A 78 9.98 2.76 -16.72
CA ILE A 78 8.54 2.79 -16.91
C ILE A 78 8.01 4.12 -16.39
N PRO A 79 6.89 4.65 -16.89
CA PRO A 79 6.27 5.82 -16.29
C PRO A 79 5.88 5.51 -14.86
N GLN A 80 6.44 6.17 -14.04
CA GLN A 80 6.90 5.95 -12.71
C GLN A 80 5.83 5.79 -11.65
N GLY A 81 6.00 4.74 -10.88
CA GLY A 81 5.61 4.71 -9.49
C GLY A 81 4.16 4.44 -9.20
N PHE A 82 3.26 4.31 -10.18
CA PHE A 82 1.84 4.08 -9.93
C PHE A 82 1.30 2.74 -10.45
N HIS A 83 2.12 1.96 -11.15
CA HIS A 83 1.69 0.67 -11.68
C HIS A 83 1.61 -0.39 -10.58
N THR A 84 0.63 -1.26 -10.72
CA THR A 84 0.42 -2.41 -9.84
C THR A 84 0.59 -3.70 -10.65
N PHE A 85 1.38 -4.64 -10.12
CA PHE A 85 1.62 -5.94 -10.71
C PHE A 85 1.32 -7.04 -9.71
N THR A 86 0.95 -8.21 -10.23
CA THR A 86 0.88 -9.45 -9.46
C THR A 86 1.77 -10.51 -10.10
N PHE A 87 2.31 -11.40 -9.26
CA PHE A 87 3.05 -12.56 -9.72
C PHE A 87 2.47 -13.82 -9.09
N ASP A 88 2.15 -14.78 -9.94
CA ASP A 88 1.65 -16.09 -9.52
C ASP A 88 2.83 -17.08 -9.45
N LEU A 89 3.07 -17.62 -8.25
CA LEU A 89 4.20 -18.52 -8.01
C LEU A 89 4.02 -19.89 -8.69
N ASP A 90 2.80 -20.36 -8.87
CA ASP A 90 2.54 -21.68 -9.46
C ASP A 90 2.76 -21.67 -10.97
N THR A 91 2.39 -20.58 -11.63
CA THR A 91 2.58 -20.41 -13.09
C THR A 91 3.81 -19.61 -13.47
N ALA A 92 4.44 -18.92 -12.51
CA ALA A 92 5.53 -17.97 -12.69
C ALA A 92 5.21 -16.81 -13.65
N LYS A 93 3.96 -16.37 -13.66
CA LYS A 93 3.48 -15.31 -14.54
C LYS A 93 3.30 -14.00 -13.79
N TRP A 94 3.77 -12.93 -14.41
CA TRP A 94 3.46 -11.58 -14.05
C TRP A 94 2.20 -11.11 -14.75
N GLU A 95 1.38 -10.34 -14.06
CA GLU A 95 0.20 -9.66 -14.59
C GLU A 95 0.23 -8.20 -14.17
N GLN A 96 0.15 -7.28 -15.13
CA GLN A 96 -0.08 -5.88 -14.83
C GLN A 96 -1.57 -5.68 -14.55
N ARG A 97 -1.85 -5.00 -13.44
CA ARG A 97 -3.21 -4.65 -13.05
C ARG A 97 -3.49 -3.21 -13.47
N PHE A 98 -4.73 -2.92 -13.83
CA PHE A 98 -5.20 -1.58 -14.19
C PHE A 98 -6.32 -1.18 -13.24
N PRO A 99 -6.00 -0.76 -12.01
CA PRO A 99 -7.01 -0.32 -11.07
C PRO A 99 -7.64 1.01 -11.54
N PRO A 100 -8.93 1.24 -11.25
CA PRO A 100 -9.64 2.47 -11.66
C PRO A 100 -9.01 3.77 -11.18
N THR A 101 -8.33 3.73 -10.04
CA THR A 101 -7.48 4.80 -9.50
C THR A 101 -6.21 4.16 -8.96
N SER A 102 -5.11 4.91 -8.93
CA SER A 102 -3.84 4.47 -8.34
C SER A 102 -3.30 5.56 -7.42
N PRO A 103 -2.59 5.17 -6.35
CA PRO A 103 -1.87 6.15 -5.55
C PRO A 103 -0.93 6.98 -6.41
N PRO A 104 -0.62 8.22 -6.03
CA PRO A 104 0.41 9.00 -6.70
C PRO A 104 1.72 8.23 -6.80
N GLY A 105 2.41 8.37 -7.93
CA GLY A 105 3.68 7.70 -8.16
C GLY A 105 4.73 8.12 -7.15
N VAL A 106 5.46 7.15 -6.63
CA VAL A 106 6.57 7.36 -5.69
C VAL A 106 7.61 6.28 -5.89
N CYS A 107 8.88 6.66 -5.79
CA CYS A 107 10.00 5.73 -5.77
C CYS A 107 10.50 5.48 -4.35
N CYS A 108 11.51 4.61 -4.22
CA CYS A 108 12.26 4.38 -2.99
C CYS A 108 11.37 3.91 -1.83
N VAL A 109 10.42 3.02 -2.11
CA VAL A 109 9.44 2.50 -1.14
C VAL A 109 9.58 1.00 -0.88
N ASP A 110 10.66 0.40 -1.33
CA ASP A 110 10.95 -1.00 -1.13
C ASP A 110 10.99 -1.36 0.37
N GLY A 111 10.18 -2.35 0.77
CA GLY A 111 9.97 -2.75 2.16
C GLY A 111 9.08 -1.79 2.98
N GLY A 112 8.55 -0.73 2.37
CA GLY A 112 7.75 0.30 3.05
C GLY A 112 6.24 0.06 3.10
N ASN A 113 5.76 -1.06 2.59
CA ASN A 113 4.34 -1.42 2.56
C ASN A 113 4.16 -2.88 2.99
N ALA A 114 2.96 -3.27 3.40
CA ALA A 114 2.68 -4.63 3.85
C ALA A 114 1.28 -5.09 3.48
N PHE A 115 1.10 -6.40 3.32
CA PHE A 115 -0.22 -6.99 3.16
C PHE A 115 -0.84 -7.27 4.53
N ASP A 116 -2.10 -6.83 4.72
CA ASP A 116 -2.92 -7.12 5.89
C ASP A 116 -3.94 -8.21 5.53
N PRO A 117 -3.68 -9.47 5.89
CA PRO A 117 -4.58 -10.58 5.58
C PRO A 117 -5.88 -10.57 6.40
N SER A 118 -5.96 -9.83 7.49
CA SER A 118 -7.17 -9.74 8.31
C SER A 118 -8.30 -8.99 7.59
N CYS A 119 -7.94 -8.04 6.74
CA CYS A 119 -8.89 -7.36 5.85
C CYS A 119 -8.69 -7.69 4.37
N GLY A 120 -7.66 -8.47 4.00
CA GLY A 120 -7.36 -8.84 2.62
C GLY A 120 -6.87 -7.68 1.76
N ARG A 121 -6.08 -6.77 2.32
CA ARG A 121 -5.64 -5.53 1.65
C ARG A 121 -4.13 -5.34 1.71
N PHE A 122 -3.56 -4.85 0.61
CA PHE A 122 -2.20 -4.35 0.60
C PHE A 122 -2.21 -2.89 1.07
N VAL A 123 -1.53 -2.62 2.17
CA VAL A 123 -1.48 -1.31 2.83
C VAL A 123 -0.27 -0.56 2.32
N ARG A 124 -0.52 0.56 1.64
CA ARG A 124 0.51 1.46 1.14
C ARG A 124 0.51 2.75 1.96
N PHE A 125 1.65 3.04 2.55
CA PHE A 125 1.89 4.31 3.21
C PHE A 125 2.42 5.34 2.20
N PRO A 126 2.05 6.61 2.32
CA PRO A 126 2.60 7.64 1.46
C PRO A 126 4.09 7.78 1.70
N GLY A 127 4.87 7.73 0.66
CA GLY A 127 6.25 8.19 0.72
C GLY A 127 6.24 9.68 1.01
N GLY A 128 6.81 10.09 2.13
CA GLY A 128 6.73 11.47 2.61
C GLY A 128 7.48 12.51 1.82
N MET A 129 8.14 12.13 0.77
CA MET A 129 8.82 13.01 -0.16
C MET A 129 8.56 12.52 -1.56
N LEU A 130 8.50 13.40 -2.36
CA LEU A 130 8.74 13.47 -3.76
C LEU A 130 10.02 12.74 -4.07
N GLY A 131 9.93 11.44 -4.17
CA GLY A 131 10.90 10.73 -4.95
C GLY A 131 10.76 11.21 -6.40
N HIS A 132 11.69 10.85 -7.20
CA HIS A 132 11.69 11.00 -8.63
C HIS A 132 10.34 10.55 -9.22
N GLY A 133 9.36 11.38 -9.27
CA GLY A 133 8.04 11.05 -9.77
C GLY A 133 7.33 12.28 -10.27
N TYR A 134 6.68 12.16 -11.40
CA TYR A 134 5.87 13.24 -11.95
C TYR A 134 4.74 13.57 -11.03
N GLN A 135 4.71 14.79 -10.62
CA GLN A 135 3.69 15.30 -9.78
C GLN A 135 2.85 16.29 -10.55
N TRP A 136 1.58 16.27 -10.24
CA TRP A 136 0.69 17.30 -10.69
C TRP A 136 1.22 18.67 -10.26
N SER A 137 1.73 19.47 -11.19
CA SER A 137 2.46 20.72 -10.88
C SER A 137 1.58 21.87 -10.39
N ARG A 138 0.26 21.66 -10.30
CA ARG A 138 -0.66 22.63 -9.66
C ARG A 138 -0.48 22.69 -8.14
N GLY A 139 0.54 22.04 -7.61
CA GLY A 139 0.84 22.07 -6.19
C GLY A 139 -0.07 21.20 -5.32
N GLU A 140 -0.94 20.40 -5.92
CA GLU A 140 -1.83 19.50 -5.20
C GLU A 140 -1.11 18.25 -4.69
N ARG A 141 -0.06 18.47 -3.93
CA ARG A 141 0.44 17.47 -3.03
C ARG A 141 -0.42 17.47 -1.81
N LEU A 142 -1.37 16.57 -1.82
CA LEU A 142 -2.08 16.26 -0.61
C LEU A 142 -1.08 15.68 0.37
N LYS A 143 -0.66 16.49 1.30
CA LYS A 143 -0.01 16.04 2.50
C LYS A 143 -1.06 15.70 3.54
N ASP A 144 -2.10 15.01 3.16
CA ASP A 144 -2.91 14.34 4.15
C ASP A 144 -2.20 13.03 4.53
N SER A 145 -2.51 12.50 5.68
CA SER A 145 -2.04 11.21 6.15
C SER A 145 -2.64 10.07 5.31
N ALA A 146 -2.50 10.17 3.99
CA ALA A 146 -3.11 9.27 3.04
C ALA A 146 -2.50 7.88 3.15
N VAL A 147 -3.30 6.97 3.65
CA VAL A 147 -3.04 5.53 3.57
C VAL A 147 -3.90 4.98 2.45
N TRP A 148 -3.31 4.25 1.54
CA TRP A 148 -4.02 3.61 0.46
C TRP A 148 -4.11 2.10 0.72
N LEU A 149 -5.29 1.55 0.49
CA LEU A 149 -5.53 0.11 0.54
C LEU A 149 -5.82 -0.42 -0.85
N TYR A 150 -5.08 -1.43 -1.28
CA TYR A 150 -5.36 -2.16 -2.51
C TYR A 150 -6.09 -3.45 -2.20
N ASP A 151 -7.22 -3.64 -2.86
CA ASP A 151 -7.96 -4.90 -2.87
C ASP A 151 -7.60 -5.71 -4.12
N PRO A 152 -6.79 -6.77 -4.00
CA PRO A 152 -6.44 -7.57 -5.16
C PRO A 152 -7.62 -8.38 -5.74
N ALA A 153 -8.68 -8.61 -4.96
CA ALA A 153 -9.87 -9.34 -5.41
C ALA A 153 -10.75 -8.50 -6.34
N THR A 154 -10.91 -7.21 -6.04
CA THR A 154 -11.69 -6.26 -6.86
C THR A 154 -10.83 -5.44 -7.80
N ASN A 155 -9.50 -5.47 -7.65
CA ASN A 155 -8.54 -4.64 -8.36
C ASN A 155 -8.77 -3.13 -8.12
N GLU A 156 -8.99 -2.74 -6.88
CA GLU A 156 -9.27 -1.35 -6.54
C GLU A 156 -8.33 -0.81 -5.47
N TRP A 157 -7.84 0.41 -5.65
CA TRP A 157 -7.21 1.22 -4.63
C TRP A 157 -8.22 2.15 -3.97
N ALA A 158 -8.20 2.23 -2.66
CA ALA A 158 -8.96 3.19 -1.87
C ALA A 158 -8.00 4.08 -1.07
N ASN A 159 -8.12 5.38 -1.25
CA ASN A 159 -7.46 6.35 -0.38
C ASN A 159 -8.27 6.47 0.92
N MET A 160 -7.74 5.93 2.00
CA MET A 160 -8.47 5.82 3.27
C MET A 160 -8.53 7.12 4.05
N ARG A 161 -7.65 8.06 3.81
CA ARG A 161 -7.67 9.40 4.44
C ARG A 161 -7.99 9.34 5.93
N PRO A 162 -7.20 8.59 6.75
CA PRO A 162 -7.50 8.42 8.16
C PRO A 162 -7.30 9.71 8.96
N PRO A 163 -8.01 9.90 10.10
CA PRO A 163 -7.68 10.96 11.04
C PRO A 163 -6.30 10.74 11.70
N PRO A 164 -5.65 11.80 12.21
CA PRO A 164 -6.14 13.16 12.27
C PRO A 164 -6.05 13.86 10.92
N TYR A 165 -7.11 14.53 10.52
CA TYR A 165 -7.18 15.29 9.27
C TYR A 165 -6.41 16.61 9.34
N ARG A 166 -5.44 16.71 10.23
CA ARG A 166 -4.71 17.92 10.48
C ARG A 166 -3.25 17.76 10.13
N GLU A 167 -2.78 18.59 9.23
CA GLU A 167 -1.37 18.83 9.06
C GLU A 167 -0.90 19.88 10.07
N ALA A 168 -0.36 19.46 11.18
CA ALA A 168 0.38 20.40 12.00
C ALA A 168 1.75 20.67 11.35
N GLU A 169 2.28 21.87 11.48
CA GLU A 169 3.66 22.21 11.07
C GLU A 169 4.71 21.28 11.71
N LYS A 170 4.36 20.69 12.83
CA LYS A 170 5.13 19.69 13.60
C LYS A 170 4.31 18.42 13.85
N GLY A 171 3.28 18.20 13.09
CA GLY A 171 2.28 17.20 13.41
C GLY A 171 2.34 15.96 12.57
N PRO A 172 1.28 15.19 12.68
CA PRO A 172 1.33 13.78 12.38
C PRO A 172 1.68 13.53 10.95
N PRO A 173 1.85 12.30 10.71
CA PRO A 173 2.85 11.70 9.86
C PRO A 173 2.52 11.96 8.42
N GLN A 174 3.14 12.99 7.93
CA GLN A 174 3.37 13.03 6.50
C GLN A 174 4.46 12.03 6.21
N GLY A 175 4.10 11.01 5.42
CA GLY A 175 5.07 10.02 5.03
C GLY A 175 5.45 9.05 6.13
N VAL A 176 4.45 8.45 6.73
CA VAL A 176 4.66 7.19 7.41
C VAL A 176 5.16 6.18 6.41
N GLY A 177 6.21 5.52 6.79
CA GLY A 177 6.88 4.64 5.87
C GLY A 177 7.79 5.33 4.85
N GLY A 178 7.95 6.62 4.87
CA GLY A 178 8.75 7.50 4.00
C GLY A 178 9.72 6.82 3.04
N LEU A 179 10.42 7.51 2.20
CA LEU A 179 11.42 6.89 1.34
C LEU A 179 12.28 5.91 2.14
N ASN A 180 12.32 4.64 1.72
CA ASN A 180 13.06 3.57 2.40
C ASN A 180 12.66 3.34 3.87
N GLY A 181 11.41 3.62 4.23
CA GLY A 181 10.84 3.16 5.50
C GLY A 181 10.64 1.65 5.50
N GLY A 182 10.29 1.09 6.64
CA GLY A 182 9.91 -0.32 6.77
C GLY A 182 8.45 -0.44 7.23
N ALA A 183 7.73 -1.42 6.70
CA ALA A 183 6.39 -1.77 7.16
C ALA A 183 6.22 -3.28 7.29
N VAL A 184 5.41 -3.73 8.24
CA VAL A 184 5.13 -5.14 8.47
C VAL A 184 3.77 -5.32 9.16
N TYR A 185 3.05 -6.36 8.77
CA TYR A 185 1.81 -6.75 9.44
C TYR A 185 2.08 -7.46 10.78
N ALA A 186 1.37 -7.06 11.83
CA ALA A 186 1.41 -7.64 13.17
C ALA A 186 0.13 -8.48 13.41
N PRO A 187 0.15 -9.81 13.15
CA PRO A 187 -1.05 -10.64 13.15
C PRO A 187 -1.69 -10.78 14.54
N ASN A 188 -0.92 -10.67 15.61
CA ASN A 188 -1.45 -10.75 16.97
C ASN A 188 -2.38 -9.60 17.31
N HIS A 189 -2.29 -8.49 16.57
CA HIS A 189 -3.05 -7.26 16.81
C HIS A 189 -3.87 -6.82 15.59
N GLU A 190 -3.63 -7.43 14.42
CA GLU A 190 -4.25 -7.08 13.14
C GLU A 190 -4.06 -5.60 12.77
N VAL A 191 -2.82 -5.14 12.85
CA VAL A 191 -2.40 -3.81 12.45
C VAL A 191 -1.14 -3.86 11.62
N VAL A 192 -0.91 -2.84 10.79
CA VAL A 192 0.36 -2.68 10.09
C VAL A 192 1.22 -1.68 10.86
N LEU A 193 2.42 -2.13 11.24
CA LEU A 193 3.44 -1.30 11.87
C LEU A 193 4.34 -0.70 10.79
N ALA A 194 4.65 0.59 10.89
CA ALA A 194 5.57 1.27 9.99
C ALA A 194 6.60 2.07 10.76
N PHE A 195 7.88 1.92 10.40
CA PHE A 195 9.00 2.54 11.09
C PHE A 195 9.92 3.32 10.14
N GLY A 196 10.38 4.47 10.59
CA GLY A 196 11.47 5.22 10.00
C GLY A 196 11.19 5.71 8.58
N GLY A 197 12.26 5.87 7.81
CA GLY A 197 12.22 6.41 6.46
C GLY A 197 12.57 7.89 6.37
N GLN A 198 12.88 8.35 5.17
CA GLN A 198 13.20 9.76 4.90
C GLN A 198 11.93 10.60 4.80
N GLY A 199 11.95 11.79 5.37
CA GLY A 199 10.82 12.72 5.29
C GLY A 199 9.68 12.45 6.27
N VAL A 200 9.86 11.53 7.21
CA VAL A 200 8.88 11.22 8.25
C VAL A 200 8.77 12.35 9.26
N ALA A 201 7.56 12.76 9.58
CA ALA A 201 7.32 13.70 10.67
C ALA A 201 7.74 13.09 12.02
N GLY A 202 8.43 13.86 12.84
CA GLY A 202 8.96 13.37 14.12
C GLY A 202 10.33 12.68 14.04
N GLY A 203 10.83 12.43 12.83
CA GLY A 203 12.18 11.87 12.62
C GLY A 203 12.20 10.43 12.12
N LYS A 204 13.37 10.00 11.66
CA LYS A 204 13.59 8.66 11.07
C LYS A 204 13.58 7.50 12.09
N ASN A 205 13.22 7.74 13.32
CA ASN A 205 13.09 6.73 14.39
C ASN A 205 11.68 6.67 14.99
N THR A 206 10.70 7.09 14.22
CA THR A 206 9.29 7.11 14.59
C THR A 206 8.60 5.81 14.19
N LEU A 207 7.77 5.27 15.08
CA LEU A 207 6.97 4.08 14.85
C LEU A 207 5.49 4.44 14.84
N PHE A 208 4.78 3.88 13.88
CA PHE A 208 3.34 4.06 13.70
C PHE A 208 2.63 2.72 13.58
N ALA A 209 1.35 2.70 13.95
CA ALA A 209 0.45 1.59 13.68
C ALA A 209 -0.76 2.09 12.91
N TYR A 210 -1.18 1.34 11.90
CA TYR A 210 -2.42 1.56 11.16
C TYR A 210 -3.38 0.40 11.38
N ASP A 211 -4.56 0.70 11.91
CA ASP A 211 -5.69 -0.24 12.05
C ASP A 211 -6.66 -0.03 10.88
N ALA A 212 -6.65 -0.95 9.91
CA ALA A 212 -7.52 -0.88 8.73
C ALA A 212 -9.00 -1.11 9.10
N HIS A 213 -9.30 -1.86 10.16
CA HIS A 213 -10.67 -2.11 10.61
C HIS A 213 -11.34 -0.89 11.26
N ALA A 214 -10.52 0.05 11.77
CA ALA A 214 -11.00 1.28 12.37
C ALA A 214 -10.70 2.52 11.50
N ASN A 215 -9.97 2.37 10.40
CA ASN A 215 -9.34 3.48 9.66
C ASN A 215 -8.67 4.45 10.63
N ALA A 216 -7.85 3.93 11.51
CA ALA A 216 -7.19 4.67 12.58
C ALA A 216 -5.68 4.58 12.46
N PHE A 217 -5.04 5.72 12.64
CA PHE A 217 -3.59 5.87 12.56
C PHE A 217 -3.04 6.31 13.91
N HIS A 218 -2.05 5.59 14.43
CA HIS A 218 -1.51 5.79 15.77
C HIS A 218 -0.02 6.07 15.70
N HIS A 219 0.41 7.18 16.29
CA HIS A 219 1.82 7.48 16.52
C HIS A 219 2.24 6.84 17.84
N LEU A 220 3.04 5.78 17.76
CA LEU A 220 3.57 5.06 18.92
C LEU A 220 4.83 5.79 19.41
N LYS A 221 4.68 6.60 20.44
CA LYS A 221 5.81 7.31 21.08
C LYS A 221 6.60 6.32 21.96
N ALA A 222 7.30 5.39 21.32
CA ALA A 222 7.99 4.31 21.99
C ALA A 222 9.14 4.80 22.88
N ALA A 223 9.32 4.16 24.03
CA ALA A 223 10.49 4.36 24.86
C ALA A 223 11.74 3.73 24.21
N ASN A 224 12.91 4.31 24.47
CA ASN A 224 14.22 3.84 24.01
C ASN A 224 14.29 3.56 22.49
N PRO A 225 13.85 4.49 21.62
CA PRO A 225 13.81 4.22 20.20
C PRO A 225 15.23 4.00 19.64
N PRO A 226 15.36 3.16 18.60
CA PRO A 226 16.63 2.99 17.90
C PRO A 226 17.06 4.30 17.26
N PRO A 227 18.35 4.46 16.91
CA PRO A 227 18.82 5.59 16.13
C PRO A 227 18.02 5.75 14.83
N ALA A 228 17.86 7.00 14.39
CA ALA A 228 17.19 7.34 13.14
C ALA A 228 17.77 6.56 11.96
N ARG A 229 16.88 5.92 11.15
CA ARG A 229 17.32 5.06 10.05
C ARG A 229 16.29 4.94 8.94
N ASP A 230 16.76 4.44 7.82
CA ASP A 230 15.99 4.05 6.65
C ASP A 230 16.61 2.80 6.01
N GLY A 231 15.85 2.11 5.14
CA GLY A 231 16.30 0.89 4.47
C GLY A 231 16.67 -0.25 5.40
N MET A 232 15.99 -0.33 6.58
CA MET A 232 16.17 -1.42 7.55
C MET A 232 15.37 -2.67 7.14
N GLY A 233 15.74 -3.81 7.68
CA GLY A 233 14.90 -5.01 7.72
C GLY A 233 13.94 -4.96 8.90
N LEU A 234 12.68 -5.29 8.66
CA LEU A 234 11.64 -5.46 9.67
C LEU A 234 10.95 -6.81 9.50
N ALA A 235 10.66 -7.48 10.62
CA ALA A 235 9.81 -8.64 10.65
C ALA A 235 9.02 -8.68 11.97
N TYR A 236 7.80 -9.18 11.93
CA TYR A 236 7.01 -9.37 13.14
C TYR A 236 7.03 -10.84 13.55
N ASP A 237 7.68 -11.13 14.67
CA ASP A 237 7.68 -12.44 15.31
C ASP A 237 6.39 -12.62 16.10
N ALA A 238 5.43 -13.30 15.46
CA ALA A 238 4.12 -13.54 16.04
C ALA A 238 4.15 -14.51 17.25
N GLY A 239 5.15 -15.39 17.30
CA GLY A 239 5.33 -16.32 18.42
C GLY A 239 5.69 -15.60 19.72
N HIS A 240 6.48 -14.55 19.64
CA HIS A 240 6.95 -13.76 20.79
C HIS A 240 6.25 -12.41 20.94
N ASP A 241 5.36 -12.05 20.02
CA ASP A 241 4.66 -10.75 19.99
C ASP A 241 5.66 -9.58 19.93
N LYS A 242 6.68 -9.67 19.03
CA LYS A 242 7.77 -8.72 18.90
C LYS A 242 7.97 -8.25 17.47
N LEU A 243 8.20 -6.94 17.32
CA LEU A 243 8.79 -6.42 16.09
C LEU A 243 10.31 -6.57 16.17
N VAL A 244 10.90 -7.25 15.18
CA VAL A 244 12.36 -7.45 15.07
C VAL A 244 12.88 -6.53 13.97
N MET A 245 13.95 -5.78 14.27
CA MET A 245 14.56 -4.86 13.31
C MET A 245 16.08 -5.00 13.30
N PHE A 246 16.68 -4.95 12.10
CA PHE A 246 18.14 -4.95 11.94
C PHE A 246 18.57 -4.07 10.76
N GLY A 247 19.75 -3.46 10.91
CA GLY A 247 20.48 -2.76 9.84
C GLY A 247 19.88 -1.42 9.43
N SER A 248 20.39 -0.90 8.32
CA SER A 248 20.02 0.38 7.72
C SER A 248 20.67 0.54 6.36
N GLN A 249 20.15 1.46 5.53
CA GLN A 249 20.76 1.81 4.24
C GLN A 249 22.04 2.65 4.37
N TYR A 250 22.11 3.52 5.38
CA TYR A 250 23.23 4.47 5.54
C TYR A 250 24.03 4.29 6.83
N SER A 251 23.52 3.53 7.78
CA SER A 251 24.15 3.27 9.07
C SER A 251 24.71 1.86 9.15
N THR A 252 25.77 1.69 9.91
CA THR A 252 26.38 0.39 10.26
C THR A 252 26.10 0.03 11.72
N ASP A 253 24.91 0.37 12.24
CA ASP A 253 24.48 -0.06 13.57
C ASP A 253 24.31 -1.57 13.59
N GLU A 254 25.08 -2.27 14.39
CA GLU A 254 25.17 -3.73 14.48
C GLU A 254 24.15 -4.35 15.45
N ARG A 255 23.36 -3.51 16.11
CA ARG A 255 22.37 -3.99 17.08
C ARG A 255 21.13 -4.56 16.40
N THR A 256 20.66 -5.67 16.96
CA THR A 256 19.30 -6.17 16.71
C THR A 256 18.34 -5.47 17.67
N TRP A 257 17.25 -4.94 17.17
CA TRP A 257 16.28 -4.22 17.97
C TRP A 257 14.97 -4.99 18.06
N LEU A 258 14.46 -5.14 19.29
CA LEU A 258 13.17 -5.76 19.59
C LEU A 258 12.21 -4.69 20.11
N TYR A 259 11.02 -4.61 19.55
CA TYR A 259 9.97 -3.72 20.05
C TYR A 259 8.79 -4.54 20.55
N ASP A 260 8.26 -4.14 21.70
CA ASP A 260 7.09 -4.71 22.34
C ASP A 260 5.94 -3.71 22.32
N LEU A 261 4.83 -4.08 21.64
CA LEU A 261 3.65 -3.23 21.56
C LEU A 261 2.98 -2.98 22.92
N LYS A 262 2.98 -3.96 23.83
CA LYS A 262 2.31 -3.86 25.13
C LYS A 262 3.02 -2.91 26.08
N THR A 263 4.35 -2.97 26.08
CA THR A 263 5.17 -2.06 26.93
C THR A 263 5.50 -0.76 26.20
N ASN A 264 5.25 -0.69 24.89
CA ASN A 264 5.61 0.43 24.03
C ASN A 264 7.08 0.83 24.15
N ALA A 265 7.97 -0.15 24.11
CA ALA A 265 9.40 0.06 24.33
C ALA A 265 10.28 -0.78 23.39
N TRP A 266 11.43 -0.21 23.05
CA TRP A 266 12.49 -0.88 22.29
C TRP A 266 13.59 -1.39 23.21
N GLU A 267 14.15 -2.56 22.86
CA GLU A 267 15.34 -3.16 23.43
C GLU A 267 16.39 -3.35 22.34
N GLY A 268 17.60 -2.82 22.50
CA GLY A 268 18.71 -2.99 21.56
C GLY A 268 19.69 -4.07 22.07
N LEU A 269 19.91 -5.10 21.25
CA LEU A 269 20.78 -6.24 21.57
C LEU A 269 22.09 -6.15 20.76
N ALA A 270 23.22 -6.18 21.45
CA ALA A 270 24.53 -6.36 20.84
C ALA A 270 24.82 -7.88 20.78
N LEU A 271 24.73 -8.45 19.61
CA LEU A 271 24.83 -9.88 19.37
C LEU A 271 26.05 -10.18 18.50
N ASP A 272 26.68 -11.34 18.69
CA ASP A 272 27.76 -11.89 17.87
C ASP A 272 27.59 -13.41 17.77
N PRO A 273 27.52 -14.00 16.57
CA PRO A 273 27.53 -13.33 15.26
C PRO A 273 26.20 -12.60 14.93
N HIS A 274 26.23 -11.76 13.93
CA HIS A 274 25.07 -11.05 13.38
C HIS A 274 25.19 -10.88 11.84
N PRO A 275 24.11 -10.55 11.11
CA PRO A 275 24.21 -10.21 9.68
C PRO A 275 25.17 -9.04 9.46
N PRO A 276 25.85 -8.98 8.31
CA PRO A 276 26.85 -7.94 8.08
C PRO A 276 26.21 -6.53 8.07
N ALA A 277 26.65 -5.67 8.97
CA ALA A 277 26.31 -4.24 9.03
C ALA A 277 27.48 -3.41 8.48
N VAL A 278 27.86 -3.68 7.24
CA VAL A 278 29.07 -3.12 6.59
C VAL A 278 28.69 -2.27 5.38
N LYS A 279 29.62 -1.46 4.88
CA LYS A 279 29.44 -0.78 3.60
C LYS A 279 29.43 -1.80 2.45
N ALA A 280 28.28 -1.90 1.77
CA ALA A 280 28.09 -2.73 0.59
C ALA A 280 28.64 -2.05 -0.68
N THR A 281 28.44 -0.72 -0.76
CA THR A 281 28.96 0.16 -1.82
C THR A 281 29.56 1.42 -1.23
N LYS A 282 30.04 2.34 -2.07
CA LYS A 282 30.49 3.67 -1.60
C LYS A 282 29.35 4.45 -0.94
N GLU A 283 28.13 4.28 -1.43
CA GLU A 283 26.96 5.04 -1.00
C GLU A 283 26.16 4.32 0.09
N TYR A 284 25.94 2.99 -0.07
CA TYR A 284 25.01 2.24 0.76
C TYR A 284 25.72 1.24 1.67
N SER A 285 25.18 1.08 2.87
CA SER A 285 25.49 -0.05 3.76
C SER A 285 24.78 -1.31 3.26
N SER A 286 25.07 -2.48 3.87
CA SER A 286 24.26 -3.67 3.67
C SER A 286 22.81 -3.36 4.04
N ILE A 287 21.88 -3.63 3.11
CA ILE A 287 20.47 -3.35 3.29
C ILE A 287 19.77 -4.69 3.53
N PRO A 288 19.39 -5.02 4.77
CA PRO A 288 18.68 -6.25 5.06
C PRO A 288 17.22 -6.18 4.61
N ARG A 289 16.65 -7.34 4.28
CA ARG A 289 15.21 -7.57 4.22
C ARG A 289 14.89 -8.75 5.12
N MET A 290 13.79 -8.67 5.84
CA MET A 290 13.45 -9.66 6.86
C MET A 290 11.99 -10.08 6.74
N ALA A 291 11.73 -11.35 7.04
CA ALA A 291 10.37 -11.89 7.17
C ALA A 291 10.37 -13.01 8.23
N TYR A 292 9.21 -13.28 8.82
CA TYR A 292 9.05 -14.29 9.87
C TYR A 292 8.48 -15.60 9.30
N ASP A 293 9.05 -16.71 9.70
CA ASP A 293 8.57 -18.08 9.45
C ASP A 293 7.83 -18.60 10.69
N PRO A 294 6.49 -18.57 10.72
CA PRO A 294 5.74 -19.05 11.87
C PRO A 294 5.78 -20.56 12.06
N ALA A 295 6.11 -21.33 11.03
CA ALA A 295 6.21 -22.78 11.10
C ALA A 295 7.46 -23.23 11.85
N ASN A 296 8.52 -22.43 11.81
CA ASN A 296 9.80 -22.74 12.47
C ASN A 296 10.15 -21.76 13.59
N GLY A 297 9.38 -20.68 13.79
CA GLY A 297 9.59 -19.69 14.85
C GLY A 297 10.86 -18.87 14.67
N VAL A 298 11.25 -18.54 13.43
CA VAL A 298 12.49 -17.81 13.14
C VAL A 298 12.24 -16.60 12.23
N VAL A 299 13.05 -15.56 12.40
CA VAL A 299 13.11 -14.45 11.45
C VAL A 299 14.25 -14.70 10.47
N VAL A 300 13.96 -14.78 9.19
CA VAL A 300 15.00 -14.86 8.14
C VAL A 300 15.35 -13.46 7.65
N CYS A 301 16.65 -13.20 7.54
CA CYS A 301 17.23 -11.97 7.04
C CYS A 301 18.06 -12.26 5.80
N VAL A 302 17.84 -11.48 4.73
CA VAL A 302 18.67 -11.48 3.52
C VAL A 302 19.39 -10.14 3.43
N ALA A 303 20.69 -10.14 3.69
CA ALA A 303 21.52 -8.94 3.60
C ALA A 303 22.11 -8.82 2.18
N TRP A 304 22.03 -7.62 1.61
CA TRP A 304 22.64 -7.29 0.33
C TRP A 304 24.04 -6.69 0.51
N LEU A 305 25.00 -7.19 -0.22
CA LEU A 305 26.40 -6.81 -0.11
C LEU A 305 26.97 -6.20 -1.41
N GLY A 306 26.12 -5.61 -2.24
CA GLY A 306 26.51 -5.09 -3.54
C GLY A 306 26.97 -6.21 -4.47
N ASP A 307 28.10 -6.00 -5.15
CA ASP A 307 28.69 -6.98 -6.08
C ASP A 307 29.13 -8.29 -5.41
N ARG A 308 29.19 -8.33 -4.07
CA ARG A 308 29.49 -9.54 -3.29
C ARG A 308 28.28 -10.45 -3.11
N GLY A 309 27.12 -10.07 -3.62
CA GLY A 309 25.90 -10.86 -3.57
C GLY A 309 25.09 -10.69 -2.28
N HIS A 310 24.55 -11.78 -1.79
CA HIS A 310 23.67 -11.81 -0.62
C HIS A 310 24.23 -12.74 0.46
N GLU A 311 23.76 -12.55 1.67
CA GLU A 311 23.93 -13.49 2.78
C GLU A 311 22.59 -13.75 3.46
N THR A 312 22.29 -15.03 3.70
CA THR A 312 21.08 -15.47 4.40
C THR A 312 21.39 -15.80 5.85
N TRP A 313 20.60 -15.22 6.76
CA TRP A 313 20.71 -15.39 8.20
C TRP A 313 19.36 -15.74 8.81
N ALA A 314 19.35 -16.40 9.97
CA ALA A 314 18.16 -16.68 10.76
C ALA A 314 18.34 -16.18 12.19
N PHE A 315 17.35 -15.47 12.71
CA PHE A 315 17.30 -15.00 14.10
C PHE A 315 16.29 -15.84 14.90
N ASP A 316 16.74 -16.37 16.00
CA ASP A 316 15.94 -17.10 16.99
C ASP A 316 15.73 -16.16 18.20
N THR A 317 14.49 -15.75 18.41
CA THR A 317 14.12 -14.77 19.45
C THR A 317 14.28 -15.35 20.86
N ASP A 318 14.00 -16.65 21.08
CA ASP A 318 14.21 -17.32 22.36
C ASP A 318 15.68 -17.35 22.76
N LYS A 319 16.54 -17.71 21.81
CA LYS A 319 17.99 -17.78 22.01
C LYS A 319 18.67 -16.42 21.96
N ARG A 320 17.97 -15.41 21.42
CA ARG A 320 18.53 -14.09 21.10
C ARG A 320 19.82 -14.20 20.29
N ALA A 321 19.80 -15.01 19.24
CA ALA A 321 20.99 -15.36 18.48
C ALA A 321 20.73 -15.43 16.99
N TRP A 322 21.69 -14.96 16.21
CA TRP A 322 21.73 -15.10 14.78
C TRP A 322 22.53 -16.35 14.36
N THR A 323 22.08 -17.00 13.31
CA THR A 323 22.79 -18.10 12.65
C THR A 323 22.94 -17.77 11.18
N LYS A 324 24.19 -17.79 10.67
CA LYS A 324 24.44 -17.69 9.24
C LYS A 324 24.03 -19.01 8.57
N MET A 325 23.14 -18.94 7.60
CA MET A 325 22.51 -20.14 7.03
C MET A 325 23.39 -20.87 6.02
N ASN A 326 24.24 -20.14 5.28
CA ASN A 326 25.09 -20.69 4.21
C ASN A 326 24.30 -21.66 3.29
N PRO A 327 23.24 -21.18 2.62
CA PRO A 327 22.45 -22.03 1.72
C PRO A 327 23.31 -22.59 0.59
N ARG A 328 22.84 -23.66 -0.06
CA ARG A 328 23.55 -24.27 -1.19
C ARG A 328 23.76 -23.30 -2.35
N ALA A 329 22.83 -22.38 -2.53
CA ALA A 329 22.92 -21.28 -3.46
C ALA A 329 22.31 -20.05 -2.82
N GLU A 330 22.98 -18.90 -2.88
CA GLU A 330 22.40 -17.58 -2.59
C GLU A 330 21.83 -17.00 -3.89
N PRO A 331 20.86 -16.07 -3.82
CA PRO A 331 20.43 -15.34 -5.00
C PRO A 331 21.61 -14.63 -5.67
N ASP A 332 21.59 -14.57 -7.00
CA ASP A 332 22.61 -13.86 -7.77
C ASP A 332 22.79 -12.43 -7.26
N PRO A 333 24.01 -11.86 -7.36
CA PRO A 333 24.22 -10.45 -7.05
C PRO A 333 23.25 -9.58 -7.85
N SER A 334 22.41 -8.82 -7.18
CA SER A 334 21.49 -7.93 -7.87
C SER A 334 22.20 -6.65 -8.32
N LYS A 335 21.88 -6.16 -9.53
CA LYS A 335 22.38 -4.88 -10.04
C LYS A 335 21.95 -3.71 -9.14
N SER A 336 20.80 -3.84 -8.52
CA SER A 336 20.17 -2.80 -7.72
C SER A 336 20.05 -3.23 -6.26
N ARG A 337 20.03 -2.26 -5.37
CA ARG A 337 19.73 -2.45 -3.95
C ARG A 337 18.26 -2.76 -3.65
N SER A 338 17.38 -2.55 -4.63
CA SER A 338 15.92 -2.73 -4.46
C SER A 338 15.56 -4.19 -4.28
N ARG A 339 14.89 -4.49 -3.19
CA ARG A 339 14.44 -5.84 -2.85
C ARG A 339 13.26 -5.78 -1.90
N ASN A 340 12.39 -6.77 -2.01
CA ASN A 340 11.30 -7.02 -1.09
C ASN A 340 11.34 -8.48 -0.65
N LEU A 341 11.04 -8.77 0.60
CA LEU A 341 11.01 -10.12 1.14
C LEU A 341 9.68 -10.32 1.89
N GLY A 342 8.94 -11.35 1.51
CA GLY A 342 7.73 -11.80 2.16
C GLY A 342 7.77 -13.30 2.46
N TYR A 343 6.72 -13.82 3.09
CA TYR A 343 6.60 -15.24 3.42
C TYR A 343 5.25 -15.81 2.99
N ASP A 344 5.28 -16.95 2.32
CA ASP A 344 4.10 -17.74 1.97
C ASP A 344 3.90 -18.88 2.99
N PRO A 345 2.93 -18.75 3.91
CA PRO A 345 2.69 -19.78 4.91
C PRO A 345 2.08 -21.07 4.31
N GLY A 346 1.41 -20.96 3.17
CA GLY A 346 0.80 -22.11 2.51
C GLY A 346 1.81 -23.04 1.85
N ARG A 347 2.92 -22.48 1.34
CA ARG A 347 4.04 -23.25 0.72
C ARG A 347 5.23 -23.39 1.65
N ASN A 348 5.23 -22.72 2.80
CA ASN A 348 6.34 -22.63 3.75
C ASN A 348 7.62 -22.18 3.06
N VAL A 349 7.57 -21.05 2.36
CA VAL A 349 8.72 -20.46 1.66
C VAL A 349 8.75 -18.95 1.81
N PHE A 350 9.95 -18.41 1.90
CA PHE A 350 10.21 -16.98 1.72
C PHE A 350 10.21 -16.66 0.23
N ILE A 351 9.76 -15.47 -0.12
CA ILE A 351 9.75 -14.96 -1.48
C ILE A 351 10.58 -13.68 -1.50
N LEU A 352 11.67 -13.70 -2.25
CA LEU A 352 12.51 -12.53 -2.49
C LEU A 352 12.25 -12.02 -3.91
N GLU A 353 11.80 -10.79 -4.00
CA GLU A 353 11.83 -10.00 -5.22
C GLU A 353 13.12 -9.19 -5.25
N THR A 354 13.88 -9.28 -6.33
CA THR A 354 15.14 -8.57 -6.53
C THR A 354 15.32 -8.24 -8.01
N SER A 355 16.34 -7.49 -8.36
CA SER A 355 16.72 -7.27 -9.76
C SER A 355 17.77 -8.26 -10.22
N GLY A 356 17.81 -8.55 -11.52
CA GLY A 356 18.86 -9.40 -12.09
C GLY A 356 20.25 -8.76 -11.99
N ALA A 357 21.30 -9.58 -12.05
CA ALA A 357 22.70 -9.15 -11.92
C ALA A 357 23.14 -8.15 -13.01
N LYS A 358 22.56 -8.26 -14.20
CA LYS A 358 22.92 -7.45 -15.38
C LYS A 358 21.79 -6.57 -15.89
N SER A 359 20.62 -6.66 -15.29
CA SER A 359 19.42 -5.94 -15.71
C SER A 359 18.63 -5.50 -14.48
N ASN A 360 17.82 -4.47 -14.65
CA ASN A 360 16.89 -4.06 -13.62
C ASN A 360 15.53 -4.78 -13.71
N ARG A 361 15.45 -5.86 -14.50
CA ARG A 361 14.24 -6.67 -14.59
C ARG A 361 14.05 -7.45 -13.28
N PRO A 362 12.80 -7.62 -12.84
CA PRO A 362 12.54 -8.33 -11.60
C PRO A 362 12.88 -9.81 -11.71
N GLU A 363 13.45 -10.32 -10.65
CA GLU A 363 13.63 -11.75 -10.41
C GLU A 363 12.90 -12.14 -9.13
N ILE A 364 12.27 -13.30 -9.16
CA ILE A 364 11.62 -13.90 -7.99
C ILE A 364 12.40 -15.16 -7.60
N TRP A 365 12.78 -15.19 -6.33
CA TRP A 365 13.45 -16.31 -5.70
C TRP A 365 12.63 -16.82 -4.52
N THR A 366 12.67 -18.12 -4.26
CA THR A 366 12.03 -18.73 -3.09
C THR A 366 13.06 -19.45 -2.23
N TYR A 367 12.87 -19.41 -0.92
CA TYR A 367 13.75 -20.05 0.05
C TYR A 367 12.93 -20.77 1.11
N ARG A 368 13.28 -21.99 1.42
CA ARG A 368 12.74 -22.71 2.58
C ARG A 368 13.81 -22.80 3.66
N TYR A 369 13.50 -22.29 4.85
CA TYR A 369 14.38 -22.45 6.01
C TYR A 369 14.49 -23.93 6.40
N LYS A 370 13.34 -24.53 6.72
CA LYS A 370 13.15 -25.98 6.97
C LYS A 370 11.71 -26.36 6.62
N ALA A 371 11.52 -27.62 6.26
CA ALA A 371 10.17 -28.15 6.13
C ALA A 371 9.37 -27.94 7.42
N ALA A 372 8.12 -27.52 7.28
CA ALA A 372 7.23 -27.36 8.42
C ALA A 372 7.00 -28.70 9.10
N ARG A 373 7.11 -28.71 10.42
CA ARG A 373 6.68 -29.88 11.19
C ARG A 373 5.16 -29.87 11.27
N PRO A 374 4.48 -31.00 11.11
CA PRO A 374 3.05 -31.08 11.37
C PRO A 374 2.76 -30.55 12.76
N ASP A 375 1.88 -29.56 12.86
CA ASP A 375 1.41 -29.08 14.15
C ASP A 375 0.28 -30.01 14.62
N PRO A 376 0.44 -30.72 15.75
CA PRO A 376 -0.60 -31.62 16.24
C PRO A 376 -1.81 -30.88 16.84
N ARG A 377 -1.67 -29.56 17.05
CA ARG A 377 -2.74 -28.75 17.61
C ARG A 377 -3.87 -28.53 16.58
N PRO A 378 -5.13 -28.37 17.02
CA PRO A 378 -6.20 -28.01 16.12
C PRO A 378 -5.91 -26.75 15.32
N ALA A 379 -6.26 -26.76 14.04
CA ALA A 379 -6.15 -25.58 13.20
C ALA A 379 -7.02 -24.43 13.73
N ALA A 380 -6.59 -23.20 13.47
CA ALA A 380 -7.36 -22.03 13.81
C ALA A 380 -8.73 -22.02 13.11
N PRO A 381 -9.85 -21.76 13.81
CA PRO A 381 -11.13 -21.54 13.17
C PRO A 381 -11.06 -20.38 12.21
N THR A 382 -11.74 -20.48 11.06
CA THR A 382 -11.74 -19.45 10.03
C THR A 382 -13.11 -18.81 9.86
N GLY A 383 -13.16 -17.59 9.30
CA GLY A 383 -14.42 -16.91 9.00
C GLY A 383 -15.21 -16.51 10.24
N LEU A 384 -14.53 -16.21 11.37
CA LEU A 384 -15.19 -15.67 12.54
C LEU A 384 -15.89 -14.35 12.18
N ALA A 385 -17.19 -14.31 12.41
CA ALA A 385 -18.04 -13.14 12.23
C ALA A 385 -18.83 -12.84 13.51
N VAL A 386 -19.14 -11.58 13.72
CA VAL A 386 -19.97 -11.11 14.84
C VAL A 386 -21.08 -10.21 14.30
N VAL A 387 -22.30 -10.47 14.75
CA VAL A 387 -23.49 -9.66 14.43
C VAL A 387 -24.12 -9.20 15.73
N THR A 388 -24.25 -7.89 15.91
CA THR A 388 -24.81 -7.31 17.13
C THR A 388 -26.36 -7.36 17.09
N ALA A 389 -26.97 -7.49 18.26
CA ALA A 389 -28.40 -7.49 18.43
C ALA A 389 -28.84 -6.53 19.54
N ALA A 390 -30.09 -6.14 19.54
CA ALA A 390 -30.67 -5.32 20.60
C ALA A 390 -30.55 -6.05 21.97
N GLY A 391 -30.55 -5.27 23.07
CA GLY A 391 -30.47 -5.81 24.42
C GLY A 391 -29.06 -6.24 24.83
N GLY A 392 -28.03 -5.71 24.21
CA GLY A 392 -26.64 -5.97 24.61
C GLY A 392 -26.16 -7.38 24.26
N LYS A 393 -26.53 -7.88 23.08
CA LYS A 393 -26.18 -9.23 22.60
C LYS A 393 -25.34 -9.20 21.33
N ALA A 394 -24.50 -10.23 21.16
CA ALA A 394 -23.78 -10.47 19.92
C ALA A 394 -23.81 -11.97 19.56
N ALA A 395 -24.17 -12.28 18.33
CA ALA A 395 -24.12 -13.63 17.77
C ALA A 395 -22.81 -13.81 17.01
N LEU A 396 -22.06 -14.82 17.35
CA LEU A 396 -20.80 -15.21 16.73
C LEU A 396 -21.00 -16.45 15.87
N THR A 397 -20.38 -16.49 14.71
CA THR A 397 -20.36 -17.67 13.83
C THR A 397 -18.96 -17.83 13.23
N TRP A 398 -18.57 -19.08 12.95
CA TRP A 398 -17.29 -19.38 12.27
C TRP A 398 -17.41 -20.68 11.46
N LYS A 399 -16.41 -21.01 10.66
CA LYS A 399 -16.35 -22.28 9.94
C LYS A 399 -15.93 -23.39 10.90
N ALA A 400 -16.66 -24.51 10.90
CA ALA A 400 -16.36 -25.67 11.72
C ALA A 400 -14.98 -26.25 11.35
N GLY A 401 -14.18 -26.58 12.34
CA GLY A 401 -12.86 -27.20 12.20
C GLY A 401 -12.45 -28.00 13.43
N GLY A 402 -13.39 -28.20 14.37
CA GLY A 402 -13.20 -28.94 15.61
C GLY A 402 -14.52 -29.33 16.25
N ALA A 403 -14.46 -30.12 17.32
CA ALA A 403 -15.65 -30.57 18.07
C ALA A 403 -16.00 -29.62 19.22
N LYS A 404 -15.03 -28.93 19.79
CA LYS A 404 -15.20 -27.95 20.88
C LYS A 404 -14.43 -26.71 20.62
N TYR A 405 -14.91 -25.58 21.16
CA TYR A 405 -14.31 -24.27 21.00
C TYR A 405 -14.28 -23.51 22.31
N GLU A 406 -13.27 -22.70 22.49
CA GLU A 406 -13.20 -21.66 23.52
C GLU A 406 -13.39 -20.29 22.85
N VAL A 407 -14.28 -19.46 23.42
CA VAL A 407 -14.60 -18.13 22.96
C VAL A 407 -14.02 -17.11 23.91
N PHE A 408 -13.31 -16.15 23.36
CA PHE A 408 -12.64 -15.08 24.09
C PHE A 408 -13.20 -13.72 23.67
N ARG A 409 -13.28 -12.80 24.62
CA ARG A 409 -13.71 -11.41 24.43
C ARG A 409 -12.78 -10.48 25.15
N GLY A 410 -12.47 -9.36 24.52
CA GLY A 410 -11.86 -8.20 25.12
C GLY A 410 -12.63 -6.94 24.81
N ARG A 411 -12.45 -5.87 25.59
CA ARG A 411 -13.06 -4.56 25.40
C ARG A 411 -11.98 -3.54 25.13
N GLY A 412 -12.21 -2.67 24.17
CA GLY A 412 -11.29 -1.56 23.87
C GLY A 412 -11.25 -1.24 22.38
N GLU A 413 -10.73 -0.06 22.07
CA GLU A 413 -10.61 0.44 20.72
C GLU A 413 -9.21 0.22 20.13
N THR A 414 -8.18 0.19 20.96
CA THR A 414 -6.78 0.03 20.58
C THR A 414 -6.42 -1.45 20.52
N PRO A 415 -6.14 -2.03 19.35
CA PRO A 415 -6.00 -3.48 19.18
C PRO A 415 -4.99 -4.17 20.10
N TRP A 416 -3.86 -3.51 20.40
CA TRP A 416 -2.80 -4.08 21.25
C TRP A 416 -3.06 -3.89 22.75
N GLU A 417 -4.04 -3.07 23.16
CA GLU A 417 -4.47 -2.90 24.55
C GLU A 417 -5.62 -3.85 24.92
N VAL A 418 -6.23 -4.51 23.92
CA VAL A 418 -7.35 -5.42 24.16
C VAL A 418 -6.86 -6.71 24.80
N ALA A 419 -7.16 -6.90 26.07
CA ALA A 419 -6.93 -8.14 26.80
C ALA A 419 -8.09 -9.11 26.56
N LEU A 420 -7.83 -10.22 25.88
CA LEU A 420 -8.80 -11.27 25.62
C LEU A 420 -8.95 -12.20 26.85
N ALA A 421 -10.16 -12.31 27.38
CA ALA A 421 -10.53 -13.25 28.43
C ALA A 421 -11.55 -14.24 27.92
N ARG A 422 -11.48 -15.50 28.35
CA ARG A 422 -12.46 -16.54 27.99
C ARG A 422 -13.82 -16.19 28.56
N VAL A 423 -14.84 -16.09 27.70
CA VAL A 423 -16.22 -15.79 28.06
C VAL A 423 -17.12 -17.00 27.94
N GLY A 424 -16.68 -18.07 27.29
CA GLY A 424 -17.46 -19.29 27.18
C GLY A 424 -16.81 -20.38 26.35
N THR A 425 -17.56 -21.48 26.19
CA THR A 425 -17.23 -22.61 25.33
C THR A 425 -18.42 -22.92 24.43
N ALA A 426 -18.17 -23.54 23.29
CA ALA A 426 -19.19 -23.95 22.34
C ALA A 426 -18.90 -25.36 21.81
N ASP A 427 -19.94 -26.19 21.65
CA ASP A 427 -19.86 -27.53 21.05
C ASP A 427 -20.09 -27.48 19.52
N GLY A 428 -20.22 -26.31 18.94
CA GLY A 428 -20.43 -26.07 17.52
C GLY A 428 -19.90 -24.70 17.08
N PRO A 429 -20.02 -24.34 15.79
CA PRO A 429 -19.41 -23.14 15.23
C PRO A 429 -20.27 -21.87 15.47
N THR A 430 -20.95 -21.79 16.61
CA THR A 430 -21.78 -20.62 16.98
C THR A 430 -21.70 -20.35 18.48
N PHE A 431 -21.84 -19.08 18.86
CA PHE A 431 -21.91 -18.64 20.25
C PHE A 431 -22.73 -17.36 20.35
N VAL A 432 -23.49 -17.19 21.43
CA VAL A 432 -24.19 -15.94 21.73
C VAL A 432 -23.58 -15.37 23.01
N ASP A 433 -23.11 -14.15 22.91
CA ASP A 433 -22.60 -13.39 24.05
C ASP A 433 -23.62 -12.34 24.45
N GLU A 434 -23.79 -12.14 25.75
CA GLU A 434 -24.79 -11.24 26.34
C GLU A 434 -24.12 -10.27 27.35
N GLY A 435 -24.89 -9.27 27.77
CA GLY A 435 -24.41 -8.28 28.75
C GLY A 435 -23.43 -7.26 28.16
N LEU A 436 -23.49 -7.00 26.84
CA LEU A 436 -22.66 -5.99 26.19
C LEU A 436 -23.22 -4.59 26.43
N GLU A 437 -22.36 -3.67 26.78
CA GLU A 437 -22.72 -2.25 26.94
C GLU A 437 -22.83 -1.57 25.57
N GLY A 438 -23.86 -0.74 25.41
CA GLY A 438 -24.10 0.04 24.20
C GLY A 438 -22.95 1.02 23.90
N GLY A 439 -22.62 1.17 22.62
CA GLY A 439 -21.59 2.09 22.16
C GLY A 439 -20.15 1.61 22.39
N GLN A 440 -19.94 0.46 23.02
CA GLN A 440 -18.61 -0.11 23.28
C GLN A 440 -18.14 -1.01 22.15
N VAL A 441 -16.81 -1.05 21.95
CA VAL A 441 -16.16 -1.98 21.04
C VAL A 441 -15.71 -3.22 21.79
N TYR A 442 -16.19 -4.38 21.33
CA TYR A 442 -15.74 -5.69 21.80
C TYR A 442 -15.03 -6.42 20.66
N THR A 443 -13.95 -7.07 21.00
CA THR A 443 -13.15 -7.90 20.10
C THR A 443 -13.25 -9.35 20.54
N TYR A 444 -13.50 -10.24 19.60
CA TYR A 444 -13.61 -11.69 19.83
C TYR A 444 -12.53 -12.45 19.09
N ALA A 445 -12.11 -13.56 19.68
CA ALA A 445 -11.30 -14.59 19.05
C ALA A 445 -11.80 -15.96 19.53
N VAL A 446 -11.68 -16.97 18.67
CA VAL A 446 -12.11 -18.34 18.95
C VAL A 446 -10.95 -19.28 18.65
N ARG A 447 -10.78 -20.32 19.47
CA ARG A 447 -9.86 -21.42 19.17
C ARG A 447 -10.55 -22.76 19.33
N ALA A 448 -10.19 -23.70 18.49
CA ALA A 448 -10.64 -25.08 18.63
C ALA A 448 -9.86 -25.77 19.75
N VAL A 449 -10.48 -26.77 20.39
CA VAL A 449 -9.86 -27.59 21.45
C VAL A 449 -9.94 -29.05 21.02
N ALA A 450 -8.82 -29.76 21.06
CA ALA A 450 -8.76 -31.19 20.77
C ALA A 450 -9.46 -32.01 21.83
N ALA A 451 -9.70 -33.29 21.55
CA ALA A 451 -10.39 -34.21 22.48
C ALA A 451 -9.62 -34.41 23.80
N ASP A 452 -8.30 -34.30 23.78
CA ASP A 452 -7.42 -34.38 24.94
C ASP A 452 -7.32 -33.07 25.73
N GLY A 453 -8.04 -32.03 25.31
CA GLY A 453 -7.99 -30.71 25.91
C GLY A 453 -6.92 -29.76 25.34
N THR A 454 -6.09 -30.20 24.39
CA THR A 454 -5.06 -29.38 23.77
C THR A 454 -5.69 -28.22 22.98
N PRO A 455 -5.37 -26.94 23.30
CA PRO A 455 -5.92 -25.81 22.57
C PRO A 455 -5.16 -25.57 21.24
N GLY A 456 -5.92 -25.25 20.20
CA GLY A 456 -5.40 -24.82 18.91
C GLY A 456 -5.00 -23.35 18.86
N ALA A 457 -4.65 -22.89 17.67
CA ALA A 457 -4.39 -21.49 17.39
C ALA A 457 -5.69 -20.66 17.39
N PHE A 458 -5.60 -19.38 17.69
CA PHE A 458 -6.70 -18.45 17.61
C PHE A 458 -7.08 -18.16 16.16
N SER A 459 -8.39 -17.94 15.92
CA SER A 459 -8.90 -17.32 14.70
C SER A 459 -8.37 -15.91 14.52
N THR A 460 -8.53 -15.34 13.32
CA THR A 460 -8.58 -13.88 13.16
C THR A 460 -9.63 -13.28 14.09
N ARG A 461 -9.45 -12.01 14.45
CA ARG A 461 -10.35 -11.31 15.38
C ARG A 461 -11.61 -10.85 14.65
N ALA A 462 -12.74 -10.86 15.34
CA ALA A 462 -13.96 -10.19 14.91
C ALA A 462 -14.34 -9.11 15.93
N ARG A 463 -14.85 -7.99 15.46
CA ARG A 463 -15.18 -6.83 16.31
C ARG A 463 -16.65 -6.47 16.20
N THR A 464 -17.26 -6.00 17.31
CA THR A 464 -18.62 -5.44 17.26
C THR A 464 -18.66 -4.10 16.52
N ARG A 465 -17.54 -3.46 16.29
CA ARG A 465 -17.45 -2.27 15.44
C ARG A 465 -17.79 -2.65 13.99
N PRO A 466 -18.76 -1.97 13.33
CA PRO A 466 -18.99 -2.16 11.90
C PRO A 466 -17.73 -1.87 11.09
N ALA A 467 -17.59 -2.50 9.92
CA ALA A 467 -16.53 -2.17 8.98
C ALA A 467 -16.60 -0.70 8.55
N VAL A 468 -15.47 -0.16 8.09
CA VAL A 468 -15.38 1.22 7.61
C VAL A 468 -16.23 1.39 6.35
N PRO A 469 -17.19 2.35 6.32
CA PRO A 469 -17.98 2.61 5.12
C PRO A 469 -17.12 3.11 3.95
N ALA A 470 -17.60 2.90 2.73
CA ALA A 470 -17.02 3.57 1.56
C ALA A 470 -17.16 5.09 1.66
N ALA A 471 -16.31 5.83 0.93
CA ALA A 471 -16.40 7.27 0.83
C ALA A 471 -17.77 7.68 0.30
N PRO A 472 -18.39 8.78 0.81
CA PRO A 472 -19.59 9.32 0.23
C PRO A 472 -19.31 9.98 -1.12
N VAL A 473 -20.33 10.07 -1.97
CA VAL A 473 -20.35 10.91 -3.18
C VAL A 473 -20.97 12.25 -2.80
N VAL A 474 -20.28 13.33 -3.13
CA VAL A 474 -20.68 14.70 -2.78
C VAL A 474 -20.96 15.47 -4.06
N SER A 475 -22.22 15.79 -4.33
CA SER A 475 -22.67 16.49 -5.54
C SER A 475 -23.05 17.93 -5.21
N VAL A 476 -22.36 18.88 -5.83
CA VAL A 476 -22.63 20.31 -5.68
C VAL A 476 -23.73 20.75 -6.66
N ARG A 477 -24.66 21.54 -6.21
CA ARG A 477 -25.80 22.02 -7.01
C ARG A 477 -25.61 23.46 -7.47
N ALA A 478 -25.94 23.72 -8.73
CA ALA A 478 -25.89 25.05 -9.31
C ALA A 478 -26.81 26.09 -8.55
N ALA A 479 -27.94 25.61 -8.00
CA ALA A 479 -28.85 26.42 -7.22
C ALA A 479 -28.50 26.57 -5.72
N GLY A 480 -27.29 26.11 -5.34
CA GLY A 480 -26.85 26.07 -3.94
C GLY A 480 -27.21 24.77 -3.23
N GLY A 481 -26.46 24.45 -2.20
CA GLY A 481 -26.57 23.21 -1.43
C GLY A 481 -25.74 22.05 -1.99
N VAL A 482 -25.67 21.00 -1.19
CA VAL A 482 -24.87 19.80 -1.45
C VAL A 482 -25.73 18.56 -1.22
N ASP A 483 -25.76 17.66 -2.19
CA ASP A 483 -26.34 16.33 -2.03
C ASP A 483 -25.21 15.35 -1.69
N VAL A 484 -25.36 14.65 -0.57
CA VAL A 484 -24.39 13.64 -0.09
C VAL A 484 -25.06 12.27 -0.15
N ALA A 485 -24.44 11.31 -0.81
CA ALA A 485 -24.94 9.94 -0.94
C ALA A 485 -23.84 8.94 -0.62
N TRP A 486 -24.21 7.80 -0.04
CA TRP A 486 -23.26 6.71 0.23
C TRP A 486 -23.90 5.34 0.03
N PRO A 487 -23.10 4.29 -0.27
CA PRO A 487 -23.61 2.94 -0.40
C PRO A 487 -24.18 2.42 0.93
N LYS A 488 -25.23 1.62 0.84
CA LYS A 488 -25.75 0.90 2.01
C LYS A 488 -24.68 -0.05 2.53
N HIS A 489 -24.44 -0.02 3.84
CA HIS A 489 -23.48 -0.90 4.47
C HIS A 489 -23.94 -2.37 4.38
N PRO A 490 -23.05 -3.32 4.03
CA PRO A 490 -23.43 -4.73 3.80
C PRO A 490 -23.84 -5.49 5.08
N ALA A 491 -23.35 -5.07 6.26
CA ALA A 491 -23.65 -5.77 7.51
C ALA A 491 -25.12 -5.57 7.92
N ALA A 492 -25.78 -6.68 8.21
CA ALA A 492 -27.21 -6.72 8.52
C ALA A 492 -27.60 -6.08 9.87
N ASP A 493 -26.64 -5.87 10.75
CA ASP A 493 -26.82 -5.25 12.06
C ASP A 493 -26.58 -3.72 12.04
N VAL A 494 -26.16 -3.16 10.93
CA VAL A 494 -26.12 -1.70 10.75
C VAL A 494 -27.52 -1.17 10.59
N VAL A 495 -27.90 -0.24 11.49
CA VAL A 495 -29.24 0.33 11.58
C VAL A 495 -29.31 1.78 11.17
N GLY A 496 -28.17 2.42 10.96
CA GLY A 496 -28.12 3.83 10.54
C GLY A 496 -26.71 4.34 10.33
N TYR A 497 -26.62 5.64 10.05
CA TYR A 497 -25.38 6.31 9.72
C TYR A 497 -25.29 7.65 10.44
N ASN A 498 -24.08 8.01 10.85
CA ASN A 498 -23.75 9.33 11.31
C ASN A 498 -22.93 10.06 10.24
N LEU A 499 -23.45 11.22 9.79
CA LEU A 499 -22.81 12.06 8.79
C LEU A 499 -22.16 13.26 9.50
N TYR A 500 -20.90 13.50 9.18
CA TYR A 500 -20.10 14.60 9.72
C TYR A 500 -19.63 15.51 8.59
N ARG A 501 -19.53 16.82 8.87
CA ARG A 501 -18.97 17.83 7.98
C ARG A 501 -17.88 18.60 8.70
N GLY A 502 -16.76 18.83 8.02
CA GLY A 502 -15.66 19.69 8.46
C GLY A 502 -15.36 20.78 7.44
N VAL A 503 -14.67 21.83 7.87
CA VAL A 503 -14.14 22.89 7.00
C VAL A 503 -12.74 22.49 6.54
N VAL A 504 -12.47 22.64 5.26
CA VAL A 504 -11.15 22.40 4.68
C VAL A 504 -10.40 23.71 4.57
N HIS A 505 -9.30 23.81 5.29
CA HIS A 505 -8.38 24.94 5.19
C HIS A 505 -7.27 24.56 4.21
N VAL A 506 -7.11 25.35 3.17
CA VAL A 506 -6.09 25.14 2.15
C VAL A 506 -5.03 26.22 2.25
N ARG A 507 -3.79 25.81 2.42
CA ARG A 507 -2.65 26.72 2.39
C ARG A 507 -1.60 26.25 1.39
N THR A 508 -1.06 27.19 0.63
CA THR A 508 0.02 26.92 -0.30
C THR A 508 1.36 27.08 0.41
N VAL A 509 2.18 26.05 0.33
CA VAL A 509 3.54 26.07 0.86
C VAL A 509 4.51 25.96 -0.29
N THR A 510 5.29 27.02 -0.55
CA THR A 510 6.38 26.97 -1.52
C THR A 510 7.64 26.52 -0.81
N LYS A 511 8.17 25.35 -1.19
CA LYS A 511 9.49 24.92 -0.74
C LYS A 511 10.54 25.55 -1.65
N GLY A 512 11.61 26.08 -1.04
CA GLY A 512 12.67 26.82 -1.71
C GLY A 512 13.40 26.05 -2.80
N LYS A 513 14.45 26.64 -3.36
CA LYS A 513 15.20 26.08 -4.49
C LYS A 513 15.57 24.61 -4.29
N PRO A 514 15.49 23.80 -5.37
CA PRO A 514 15.97 22.43 -5.37
C PRO A 514 17.42 22.33 -4.87
N ALA A 515 17.79 21.17 -4.34
CA ALA A 515 19.19 20.91 -3.99
C ALA A 515 20.08 20.97 -5.23
N ALA A 516 21.33 21.41 -5.08
CA ALA A 516 22.26 21.62 -6.21
C ALA A 516 22.52 20.38 -7.08
N TRP A 517 22.33 19.17 -6.54
CA TRP A 517 22.43 17.92 -7.30
C TRP A 517 21.25 17.66 -8.24
N SER A 518 20.17 18.40 -8.09
CA SER A 518 18.98 18.29 -8.92
C SER A 518 19.03 19.14 -10.19
N ASP A 519 20.06 19.96 -10.39
CA ASP A 519 20.16 20.90 -11.53
C ASP A 519 20.22 20.16 -12.89
N ASN A 520 20.64 18.90 -12.90
CA ASN A 520 20.68 18.05 -14.09
C ASN A 520 19.44 17.17 -14.27
N ASP A 521 18.52 17.15 -13.30
CA ASP A 521 17.29 16.42 -13.37
C ASP A 521 16.12 17.40 -13.46
N PRO A 522 15.49 17.54 -14.64
CA PRO A 522 14.40 18.48 -14.84
C PRO A 522 13.21 18.30 -13.88
N GLU A 523 13.02 17.11 -13.31
CA GLU A 523 11.98 16.84 -12.33
C GLU A 523 12.16 17.64 -11.04
N TYR A 524 13.40 17.93 -10.66
CA TYR A 524 13.74 18.72 -9.47
C TYR A 524 13.85 20.22 -9.72
N ALA A 525 13.96 20.64 -10.98
CA ALA A 525 14.07 22.05 -11.35
C ALA A 525 12.77 22.84 -11.11
N ALA A 526 11.63 22.16 -11.00
CA ALA A 526 10.35 22.80 -10.79
C ALA A 526 10.21 23.34 -9.36
N PRO A 527 9.68 24.57 -9.18
CA PRO A 527 9.31 25.07 -7.87
C PRO A 527 8.32 24.11 -7.21
N GLN A 528 8.66 23.63 -6.02
CA GLN A 528 7.78 22.74 -5.29
C GLN A 528 6.70 23.55 -4.56
N VAL A 529 5.59 23.75 -5.21
CA VAL A 529 4.39 24.31 -4.61
C VAL A 529 3.55 23.17 -4.05
N VAL A 530 3.25 23.19 -2.77
CA VAL A 530 2.49 22.15 -2.09
C VAL A 530 1.24 22.77 -1.50
N GLN A 531 0.08 22.27 -1.86
CA GLN A 531 -1.15 22.57 -1.14
C GLN A 531 -1.29 21.64 0.07
N VAL A 532 -1.50 22.25 1.20
CA VAL A 532 -1.70 21.58 2.48
C VAL A 532 -3.16 21.75 2.85
N ARG A 533 -3.85 20.65 3.10
CA ARG A 533 -5.26 20.66 3.52
C ARG A 533 -5.38 20.19 4.96
N ASP A 534 -5.97 21.05 5.78
CA ASP A 534 -6.37 20.71 7.14
C ASP A 534 -7.89 20.65 7.23
N ILE A 535 -8.47 19.60 7.76
CA ILE A 535 -9.90 19.50 8.02
C ILE A 535 -10.12 19.74 9.50
N THR A 536 -10.89 20.79 9.82
CA THR A 536 -11.19 21.17 11.20
C THR A 536 -12.68 21.24 11.45
N GLY A 537 -13.06 21.29 12.72
CA GLY A 537 -14.46 21.52 13.11
C GLY A 537 -15.42 20.43 12.62
N LEU A 538 -14.96 19.18 12.57
CA LEU A 538 -15.80 18.06 12.15
C LEU A 538 -17.00 17.92 13.08
N LYS A 539 -18.21 18.23 12.58
CA LYS A 539 -19.46 18.25 13.33
C LYS A 539 -20.44 17.25 12.74
N LYS A 540 -21.12 16.52 13.62
CA LYS A 540 -22.27 15.68 13.26
C LYS A 540 -23.42 16.58 12.82
N LEU A 541 -24.05 16.26 11.68
CA LEU A 541 -25.08 17.10 11.06
C LEU A 541 -26.51 16.85 11.54
N HIS A 542 -26.72 15.82 12.33
CA HIS A 542 -28.05 15.39 12.81
C HIS A 542 -27.96 14.77 14.21
N ALA A 543 -29.07 14.79 14.94
CA ALA A 543 -29.11 14.32 16.34
C ALA A 543 -29.12 12.78 16.45
N ALA A 544 -29.99 12.11 15.68
CA ALA A 544 -30.13 10.65 15.65
C ALA A 544 -29.51 10.06 14.37
N PRO A 545 -29.06 8.79 14.38
CA PRO A 545 -28.56 8.14 13.17
C PRO A 545 -29.56 8.19 12.01
N LEU A 546 -29.09 8.51 10.82
CA LEU A 546 -29.87 8.50 9.59
C LEU A 546 -30.14 7.06 9.15
N THR A 547 -31.38 6.74 8.79
CA THR A 547 -31.72 5.45 8.18
C THR A 547 -31.59 5.48 6.66
N ALA A 548 -31.65 6.68 6.06
CA ALA A 548 -31.40 6.92 4.65
C ALA A 548 -29.89 6.90 4.36
N THR A 549 -29.54 6.61 3.12
CA THR A 549 -28.18 6.68 2.59
C THR A 549 -27.93 7.94 1.75
N THR A 550 -28.78 8.95 1.93
CA THR A 550 -28.67 10.27 1.30
C THR A 550 -28.98 11.35 2.31
N PHE A 551 -28.34 12.50 2.12
CA PHE A 551 -28.57 13.70 2.94
C PHE A 551 -28.41 14.95 2.09
N ARG A 552 -29.28 15.93 2.30
CA ARG A 552 -29.17 17.23 1.65
C ARG A 552 -28.71 18.28 2.66
N ASP A 553 -27.56 18.86 2.39
CA ASP A 553 -27.02 19.97 3.19
C ASP A 553 -27.27 21.30 2.49
N ALA A 554 -27.97 22.21 3.17
CA ALA A 554 -28.34 23.54 2.65
C ALA A 554 -27.17 24.53 2.78
N LEU A 555 -26.00 24.13 2.34
CA LEU A 555 -24.75 24.88 2.45
C LEU A 555 -24.65 25.92 1.31
N ASP A 556 -24.36 27.19 1.61
CA ASP A 556 -23.99 28.18 0.60
C ASP A 556 -22.49 28.03 0.27
N LEU A 557 -22.20 27.52 -0.92
CA LEU A 557 -20.83 27.35 -1.41
C LEU A 557 -20.33 28.57 -2.19
N THR A 558 -21.20 29.54 -2.52
CA THR A 558 -20.79 30.68 -3.35
C THR A 558 -20.03 31.73 -2.56
N ALA A 559 -20.13 31.72 -1.24
CA ALA A 559 -19.33 32.57 -0.37
C ALA A 559 -17.87 32.09 -0.37
N LYS A 560 -16.95 32.90 -0.89
CA LYS A 560 -15.51 32.63 -0.80
C LYS A 560 -15.07 32.73 0.67
N GLY A 561 -14.76 31.62 1.28
CA GLY A 561 -14.10 31.61 2.59
C GLY A 561 -12.67 32.13 2.49
N PRO A 562 -12.14 32.78 3.55
CA PRO A 562 -10.77 33.29 3.57
C PRO A 562 -9.69 32.20 3.44
N GLU A 563 -10.07 30.94 3.55
CA GLU A 563 -9.20 29.77 3.61
C GLU A 563 -9.36 28.83 2.40
N ALA A 564 -10.05 29.30 1.36
CA ALA A 564 -10.30 28.51 0.15
C ALA A 564 -8.99 28.23 -0.67
N GLY A 565 -7.88 28.90 -0.35
CA GLY A 565 -6.62 28.75 -1.10
C GLY A 565 -6.80 29.12 -2.57
N ASP A 566 -6.42 28.21 -3.46
CA ASP A 566 -6.58 28.39 -4.90
C ASP A 566 -7.97 28.00 -5.42
N TYR A 567 -8.85 27.49 -4.55
CA TYR A 567 -10.23 27.19 -4.92
C TYR A 567 -11.08 28.46 -5.00
N GLN A 568 -12.02 28.45 -5.93
CA GLN A 568 -12.91 29.58 -6.13
C GLN A 568 -13.85 29.79 -4.96
N PHE A 569 -14.27 28.70 -4.30
CA PHE A 569 -15.23 28.71 -3.19
C PHE A 569 -14.68 27.95 -1.99
N ALA A 570 -15.34 28.09 -0.84
CA ALA A 570 -15.00 27.33 0.36
C ALA A 570 -15.18 25.83 0.13
N VAL A 571 -14.24 25.03 0.64
CA VAL A 571 -14.27 23.57 0.51
C VAL A 571 -14.64 22.94 1.85
N TYR A 572 -15.53 21.96 1.81
CA TYR A 572 -15.94 21.17 2.97
C TYR A 572 -15.67 19.70 2.74
N ALA A 573 -15.42 18.97 3.83
CA ALA A 573 -15.25 17.54 3.82
C ALA A 573 -16.41 16.84 4.52
N TYR A 574 -16.88 15.73 3.95
CA TYR A 574 -17.92 14.88 4.51
C TYR A 574 -17.38 13.51 4.86
N VAL A 575 -17.77 13.00 6.02
CA VAL A 575 -17.38 11.69 6.55
C VAL A 575 -18.63 10.96 7.04
N VAL A 576 -18.71 9.68 6.70
CA VAL A 576 -19.82 8.80 7.14
C VAL A 576 -19.27 7.77 8.13
N ARG A 577 -20.06 7.47 9.17
CA ARG A 577 -19.83 6.34 10.08
C ARG A 577 -21.12 5.50 10.14
N ALA A 578 -20.97 4.19 10.02
CA ALA A 578 -22.07 3.23 10.21
C ALA A 578 -22.33 3.02 11.69
N VAL A 579 -23.59 2.84 12.08
CA VAL A 579 -24.03 2.58 13.46
C VAL A 579 -24.77 1.26 13.49
N ASN A 580 -24.38 0.32 14.36
CA ASN A 580 -25.02 -0.96 14.50
C ASN A 580 -26.09 -0.99 15.61
N ARG A 581 -26.72 -2.16 15.83
CA ARG A 581 -27.76 -2.35 16.86
C ARG A 581 -27.27 -2.19 18.30
N LEU A 582 -25.97 -2.29 18.54
CA LEU A 582 -25.37 -2.02 19.86
C LEU A 582 -25.10 -0.51 20.06
N GLY A 583 -25.33 0.33 19.04
CA GLY A 583 -25.00 1.75 19.06
C GLY A 583 -23.53 2.06 18.85
N THR A 584 -22.73 1.06 18.46
CA THR A 584 -21.29 1.23 18.18
C THR A 584 -21.11 1.82 16.79
N GLU A 585 -20.30 2.89 16.69
CA GLU A 585 -19.91 3.49 15.41
C GLU A 585 -18.74 2.74 14.77
N SER A 586 -18.73 2.68 13.45
CA SER A 586 -17.57 2.30 12.66
C SER A 586 -16.44 3.31 12.78
N GLY A 587 -15.26 2.96 12.29
CA GLY A 587 -14.26 3.95 11.89
C GLY A 587 -14.83 4.93 10.84
N PRO A 588 -14.19 6.10 10.64
CA PRO A 588 -14.62 7.07 9.66
C PRO A 588 -14.41 6.53 8.24
N SER A 589 -15.36 6.77 7.34
CA SER A 589 -15.12 6.59 5.90
C SER A 589 -13.96 7.48 5.45
N PRO A 590 -13.33 7.20 4.30
CA PRO A 590 -12.59 8.23 3.60
C PRO A 590 -13.47 9.47 3.44
N TYR A 591 -12.91 10.67 3.63
CA TYR A 591 -13.69 11.88 3.42
C TYR A 591 -13.86 12.15 1.92
N ALA A 592 -15.00 12.74 1.55
CA ALA A 592 -15.22 13.34 0.24
C ALA A 592 -15.37 14.86 0.37
N LEU A 593 -14.95 15.58 -0.65
CA LEU A 593 -14.88 17.04 -0.66
C LEU A 593 -16.04 17.64 -1.47
N THR A 594 -16.33 18.92 -1.25
CA THR A 594 -17.24 19.70 -2.11
C THR A 594 -16.60 20.15 -3.43
N ILE A 595 -15.41 19.65 -3.75
CA ILE A 595 -14.87 19.67 -5.10
C ILE A 595 -14.99 18.27 -5.69
N PRO A 596 -15.16 18.12 -7.01
CA PRO A 596 -15.30 16.78 -7.63
C PRO A 596 -14.16 15.82 -7.32
N SER A 597 -14.50 14.56 -7.20
CA SER A 597 -13.51 13.47 -7.05
C SER A 597 -12.69 13.28 -8.33
N GLU A 598 -11.58 12.55 -8.18
CA GLU A 598 -10.74 12.17 -9.31
C GLU A 598 -11.52 11.28 -10.30
N PRO A 599 -11.44 11.53 -11.63
CA PRO A 599 -11.96 10.62 -12.64
C PRO A 599 -11.30 9.25 -12.56
N ARG A 600 -12.11 8.20 -12.76
CA ARG A 600 -11.70 6.79 -12.66
C ARG A 600 -11.48 6.18 -14.03
N ASN A 601 -10.68 5.12 -14.10
CA ASN A 601 -10.41 4.36 -15.33
C ASN A 601 -9.90 5.24 -16.48
N VAL A 602 -9.05 6.23 -16.17
CA VAL A 602 -8.43 7.04 -17.22
C VAL A 602 -7.38 6.19 -17.92
N LEU A 603 -7.69 5.81 -19.14
CA LEU A 603 -6.87 4.95 -19.99
C LEU A 603 -6.47 5.67 -21.26
N CYS A 604 -5.29 5.35 -21.76
CA CYS A 604 -4.76 5.80 -23.03
C CYS A 604 -4.63 4.63 -24.00
N ARG A 605 -4.82 4.92 -25.30
CA ARG A 605 -4.46 4.04 -26.39
C ARG A 605 -3.72 4.85 -27.45
N GLU A 606 -2.60 4.33 -27.93
CA GLU A 606 -1.87 4.94 -29.03
C GLU A 606 -2.49 4.54 -30.35
N HIS A 607 -2.84 5.54 -31.16
CA HIS A 607 -3.21 5.36 -32.56
C HIS A 607 -2.30 6.23 -33.44
N ALA A 608 -1.21 5.62 -33.92
CA ALA A 608 -0.10 6.33 -34.54
C ALA A 608 0.47 7.43 -33.61
N GLU A 609 0.41 8.69 -33.97
CA GLU A 609 0.86 9.83 -33.18
C GLU A 609 -0.26 10.46 -32.31
N ILE A 610 -1.42 9.80 -32.24
CA ILE A 610 -2.61 10.30 -31.54
C ILE A 610 -2.80 9.50 -30.26
N ALA A 611 -2.95 10.22 -29.16
CA ALA A 611 -3.46 9.67 -27.91
C ALA A 611 -5.00 9.67 -27.95
N GLU A 612 -5.59 8.50 -27.77
CA GLU A 612 -7.02 8.35 -27.49
C GLU A 612 -7.17 8.10 -26.01
N LEU A 613 -7.97 8.93 -25.34
CA LEU A 613 -8.26 8.84 -23.91
C LEU A 613 -9.71 8.47 -23.70
N LYS A 614 -9.96 7.67 -22.67
CA LYS A 614 -11.29 7.40 -22.13
C LYS A 614 -11.25 7.28 -20.62
N TRP A 615 -12.37 7.56 -19.98
CA TRP A 615 -12.54 7.43 -18.53
C TRP A 615 -13.99 7.13 -18.15
N ASP A 616 -14.26 6.83 -16.90
CA ASP A 616 -15.63 6.65 -16.42
C ASP A 616 -16.32 8.00 -16.25
N ALA A 617 -17.63 8.02 -16.49
CA ALA A 617 -18.44 9.18 -16.12
C ALA A 617 -18.38 9.42 -14.61
N ALA A 618 -18.34 10.70 -14.21
CA ALA A 618 -18.31 11.07 -12.80
C ALA A 618 -19.53 10.51 -12.03
N ALA A 619 -19.30 10.09 -10.80
CA ALA A 619 -20.36 9.60 -9.93
C ALA A 619 -21.23 10.76 -9.36
N GLU A 620 -20.69 11.96 -9.32
CA GLU A 620 -21.36 13.17 -8.88
C GLU A 620 -22.44 13.61 -9.87
N ALA A 621 -23.60 13.96 -9.35
CA ALA A 621 -24.67 14.49 -10.16
C ALA A 621 -24.42 15.97 -10.54
N GLY A 622 -24.81 16.34 -11.77
CA GLY A 622 -24.80 17.74 -12.23
C GLY A 622 -23.41 18.29 -12.53
N VAL A 623 -22.44 17.45 -12.87
CA VAL A 623 -21.13 17.92 -13.35
C VAL A 623 -21.28 18.67 -14.68
N ALA A 624 -20.48 19.73 -14.88
CA ALA A 624 -20.44 20.49 -16.11
C ALA A 624 -19.62 19.81 -17.21
N GLY A 625 -18.71 18.90 -16.85
CA GLY A 625 -17.87 18.15 -17.79
C GLY A 625 -16.47 17.88 -17.26
N TYR A 626 -15.50 17.78 -18.19
CA TYR A 626 -14.12 17.38 -17.88
C TYR A 626 -13.12 18.31 -18.55
N HIS A 627 -12.01 18.57 -17.88
CA HIS A 627 -10.83 19.15 -18.50
C HIS A 627 -9.72 18.10 -18.60
N VAL A 628 -8.97 18.15 -19.71
CA VAL A 628 -7.79 17.32 -19.91
C VAL A 628 -6.54 18.17 -19.82
N TYR A 629 -5.55 17.64 -19.15
CA TYR A 629 -4.24 18.23 -18.95
C TYR A 629 -3.15 17.30 -19.50
N LYS A 630 -2.08 17.88 -19.97
CA LYS A 630 -0.95 17.18 -20.58
C LYS A 630 0.38 17.65 -19.96
N LEU A 631 1.31 16.74 -19.80
CA LEU A 631 2.70 17.09 -19.48
C LEU A 631 3.36 17.75 -20.68
N GLU A 632 3.88 18.96 -20.48
CA GLU A 632 4.70 19.71 -21.44
C GLU A 632 6.16 19.72 -20.97
N GLY A 633 7.04 19.18 -21.80
CA GLY A 633 8.44 19.00 -21.40
C GLY A 633 8.54 18.00 -20.26
N THR A 634 9.30 18.35 -19.21
CA THR A 634 9.64 17.42 -18.14
C THR A 634 8.83 17.62 -16.85
N TRP A 635 8.19 18.77 -16.68
CA TRP A 635 7.49 19.05 -15.41
C TRP A 635 6.25 19.97 -15.50
N LYS A 636 6.09 20.70 -16.61
CA LYS A 636 4.96 21.64 -16.75
C LYS A 636 3.72 20.88 -17.19
N ILE A 637 2.61 21.06 -16.49
CA ILE A 637 1.32 20.51 -16.86
C ILE A 637 0.43 21.63 -17.37
N ALA A 638 -0.09 21.48 -18.59
CA ALA A 638 -0.93 22.45 -19.25
C ALA A 638 -2.27 21.85 -19.62
N ARG A 639 -3.33 22.64 -19.46
CA ARG A 639 -4.67 22.27 -19.94
C ARG A 639 -4.71 22.30 -21.46
N VAL A 640 -5.24 21.24 -22.05
CA VAL A 640 -5.35 21.08 -23.52
C VAL A 640 -6.79 21.19 -24.03
N THR A 641 -7.75 21.44 -23.15
CA THR A 641 -9.15 21.68 -23.49
C THR A 641 -9.56 23.11 -23.12
N ASP A 642 -10.13 23.85 -24.08
CA ASP A 642 -10.58 25.25 -23.84
C ASP A 642 -11.86 25.28 -23.00
N LYS A 643 -12.78 24.35 -23.25
CA LYS A 643 -14.06 24.20 -22.54
C LYS A 643 -14.17 22.81 -21.94
N PRO A 644 -14.98 22.61 -20.90
CA PRO A 644 -15.25 21.28 -20.37
C PRO A 644 -15.85 20.37 -21.45
N LEU A 645 -15.35 19.16 -21.55
CA LEU A 645 -15.87 18.09 -22.41
C LEU A 645 -17.11 17.47 -21.76
N THR A 646 -18.16 17.26 -22.50
CA THR A 646 -19.38 16.58 -22.01
C THR A 646 -19.27 15.05 -22.05
N GLU A 647 -18.42 14.55 -22.95
CA GLU A 647 -18.19 13.12 -23.13
C GLU A 647 -16.91 12.70 -22.42
N PRO A 648 -16.86 11.49 -21.82
CA PRO A 648 -15.69 10.98 -21.09
C PRO A 648 -14.63 10.39 -22.05
N THR A 649 -14.35 11.07 -23.14
CA THR A 649 -13.36 10.69 -24.14
C THR A 649 -12.66 11.91 -24.71
N PHE A 650 -11.41 11.72 -25.16
CA PHE A 650 -10.64 12.80 -25.78
C PHE A 650 -9.61 12.25 -26.75
N ARG A 651 -9.32 12.98 -27.82
CA ARG A 651 -8.26 12.66 -28.77
C ARG A 651 -7.30 13.84 -28.89
N TYR A 652 -6.01 13.55 -28.87
CA TYR A 652 -4.98 14.56 -28.93
C TYR A 652 -3.78 14.09 -29.77
N THR A 653 -3.31 14.92 -30.70
CA THR A 653 -2.12 14.62 -31.51
C THR A 653 -0.88 14.98 -30.67
N VAL A 654 -0.15 13.96 -30.26
CA VAL A 654 1.09 14.11 -29.46
C VAL A 654 2.32 14.23 -30.37
N GLY A 655 2.33 13.51 -31.50
CA GLY A 655 3.51 13.31 -32.32
C GLY A 655 4.35 12.13 -31.85
N ARG A 656 5.62 12.12 -32.29
CA ARG A 656 6.58 11.10 -31.84
C ARG A 656 7.17 11.48 -30.48
N GLY A 657 7.07 10.58 -29.52
CA GLY A 657 7.57 10.80 -28.19
C GLY A 657 6.67 10.21 -27.12
N GLU A 658 6.83 10.70 -25.90
CA GLU A 658 6.01 10.30 -24.77
C GLU A 658 5.45 11.50 -24.03
N THR A 659 4.30 11.33 -23.39
CA THR A 659 3.71 12.31 -22.50
C THR A 659 2.71 11.63 -21.56
N ARG A 660 2.23 12.38 -20.59
CA ARG A 660 1.17 11.94 -19.68
C ARG A 660 0.00 12.88 -19.73
N PHE A 661 -1.17 12.31 -19.50
CA PHE A 661 -2.44 13.04 -19.42
C PHE A 661 -3.09 12.83 -18.07
N TRP A 662 -3.77 13.84 -17.61
CA TRP A 662 -4.66 13.80 -16.45
C TRP A 662 -6.02 14.38 -16.84
N VAL A 663 -7.05 13.88 -16.22
CA VAL A 663 -8.42 14.37 -16.40
C VAL A 663 -8.91 14.90 -15.06
N VAL A 664 -9.64 16.01 -15.11
CA VAL A 664 -10.30 16.63 -13.94
C VAL A 664 -11.78 16.76 -14.25
N THR A 665 -12.62 16.44 -13.27
CA THR A 665 -14.07 16.74 -13.34
C THR A 665 -14.31 18.20 -13.01
N VAL A 666 -15.27 18.84 -13.68
CA VAL A 666 -15.73 20.21 -13.43
C VAL A 666 -17.16 20.15 -12.89
N ASP A 667 -17.41 20.75 -11.74
CA ASP A 667 -18.74 20.75 -11.10
C ASP A 667 -19.71 21.78 -11.71
N ALA A 668 -20.92 21.81 -11.18
CA ALA A 668 -21.98 22.74 -11.61
C ALA A 668 -21.68 24.24 -11.35
N LEU A 669 -20.69 24.52 -10.50
CA LEU A 669 -20.22 25.89 -10.20
C LEU A 669 -18.98 26.27 -11.02
N GLY A 670 -18.50 25.37 -11.89
CA GLY A 670 -17.29 25.56 -12.69
C GLY A 670 -16.00 25.32 -11.93
N GLN A 671 -16.03 24.69 -10.75
CA GLN A 671 -14.84 24.32 -10.00
C GLN A 671 -14.24 23.04 -10.56
N GLU A 672 -12.94 23.02 -10.74
CA GLU A 672 -12.19 21.80 -11.07
C GLU A 672 -11.94 20.98 -9.83
N GLY A 673 -12.13 19.67 -9.94
CA GLY A 673 -11.88 18.68 -8.91
C GLY A 673 -10.44 18.21 -8.83
N GLN A 674 -10.27 17.04 -8.23
CA GLN A 674 -8.98 16.38 -8.12
C GLN A 674 -8.59 15.74 -9.45
N PRO A 675 -7.28 15.74 -9.80
CA PRO A 675 -6.82 15.08 -11.01
C PRO A 675 -6.89 13.56 -10.87
N SER A 676 -7.16 12.90 -11.98
CA SER A 676 -7.06 11.45 -12.11
C SER A 676 -5.64 10.94 -11.87
N SER A 677 -5.51 9.62 -11.74
CA SER A 677 -4.24 8.95 -12.02
C SER A 677 -3.79 9.30 -13.45
N PRO A 678 -2.48 9.40 -13.72
CA PRO A 678 -2.00 9.70 -15.06
C PRO A 678 -2.31 8.56 -16.04
N ALA A 679 -2.56 8.90 -17.30
CA ALA A 679 -2.54 7.97 -18.42
C ALA A 679 -1.34 8.28 -19.30
N TRP A 680 -0.56 7.25 -19.63
CA TRP A 680 0.70 7.40 -20.35
C TRP A 680 0.51 7.16 -21.85
N PHE A 681 1.06 8.06 -22.65
CA PHE A 681 1.24 7.89 -24.09
C PHE A 681 2.73 7.75 -24.37
N ASN A 682 3.11 6.68 -25.08
CA ASN A 682 4.47 6.52 -25.58
C ASN A 682 4.45 5.90 -26.98
N HIS A 683 4.70 6.74 -27.99
CA HIS A 683 4.75 6.30 -29.39
C HIS A 683 5.87 5.27 -29.58
N GLY A 684 5.49 4.05 -29.90
CA GLY A 684 6.42 2.94 -30.14
C GLY A 684 6.78 2.10 -28.91
N TYR A 685 6.32 2.45 -27.72
CA TYR A 685 6.47 1.57 -26.57
C TYR A 685 5.63 0.28 -26.77
N ARG A 686 6.28 -0.84 -26.58
CA ARG A 686 5.67 -2.17 -26.69
C ARG A 686 5.83 -2.99 -25.40
N GLY A 687 5.95 -2.30 -24.28
CA GLY A 687 6.23 -2.91 -22.99
C GLY A 687 5.26 -4.01 -22.56
N PHE A 688 5.05 -4.19 -21.28
CA PHE A 688 4.26 -5.27 -20.70
C PHE A 688 2.74 -4.96 -20.72
N TYR A 689 2.20 -4.47 -21.84
CA TYR A 689 0.78 -4.19 -21.93
C TYR A 689 -0.02 -5.42 -22.32
N PRO A 690 -1.06 -5.78 -21.56
CA PRO A 690 -1.93 -6.90 -21.88
C PRO A 690 -2.93 -6.60 -23.00
N GLY A 691 -3.04 -5.34 -23.45
CA GLY A 691 -4.02 -4.92 -24.46
C GLY A 691 -3.71 -3.56 -25.07
N GLU A 692 -4.68 -3.05 -25.84
CA GLU A 692 -4.57 -1.74 -26.49
C GLU A 692 -4.73 -0.56 -25.55
N TRP A 693 -5.54 -0.70 -24.50
CA TRP A 693 -5.80 0.34 -23.51
C TRP A 693 -4.96 0.12 -22.26
N HIS A 694 -4.34 1.16 -21.76
CA HIS A 694 -3.43 1.11 -20.60
C HIS A 694 -3.44 2.42 -19.81
N GLN A 695 -2.84 2.40 -18.60
CA GLN A 695 -2.65 3.56 -17.73
C GLN A 695 -1.37 4.30 -18.03
#